data_60ee10ce1be404d7581ad63dee584b17
#
_entry.id   60ee10ce1be404d7581ad63dee584b17
#
_cell.length_a   1.000
_cell.length_b   1.000
_cell.length_c   1.000
_cell.angle_alpha   90.00
_cell.angle_beta   90.00
_cell.angle_gamma   90.00
#
_symmetry.space_group_name_H-M   'P 1'
#
loop_
_entity.id
_entity.type
_entity.pdbx_description
1 polymer ?
#
loop_
_entity_poly.entity_id
_entity_poly.type
_entity_poly.pdbx_seq_one_letter_code
_entity_poly.pdbx_strand_id
1 'polypeptide(L)'
;MILIISAVVYLLTIEPTASFWDCGEFIASSYKLEVGHPPGNPVFQLIARVFSMFADPEHAAVAVNAMNAICSALTIFFLYLTIVFFGRRIIKPGDDGLYSIDKAIAIFGSAAVGSLAYTFSDTFWFSAVEGEVYAMSSLVTALVFWAMTKWYDQADRPYANRWIVLISFLMGLSIGIHLLNLLAIPALVFMFYYRKREDGHYSLKEYALIFLVSVVILAVILFGIIPYLPKIAAYFDLFFVNTLGLPFNSGAVFFMTVLLGACFWGLFRTLAQQKVFLNTALLCFTMIVIGFSLFSIVIIRSSAKTPTNEYQPDNPFTLVRYLGREQYGSNPLIYGQYFDAPYDIEATTYWAPLGDRYIKADGPGNVVYDASGKMLFPRMWSSDAKHIKFYESYMNGGGHKVAGAEHKKPTFFQNLAFFFDYQMNWMYWRYFMWNFAGRQNDIHSPSPGDIFAGNWESGIPFIDNMRLSDQSDAPDYLKNNKGKNHYYMLPLLLGIIGIFFQFARDKRGCWLTFLMFFMTGIAIVIYLNQPPYQVRERDYAYAGSFYFFSVWIGLAVAAIYTWVMERMENDKSVRSRESVKIAVASAATVICLGIPALMAAENWDDHDRSNRYTAVEMAKNYLNSVGPNGILVTHGDNDTFPLWYAQEVENIRPDVRIANTSLLGTDWHIDQMKWAVNESAPLDLTVGPRQYLYGTNEYVHIYDTRDTVFMLSDVMRIFRHPDAKLPLTSGRMVDYIMSRKFIVPVNKENVIKYGILDKKYEDMIPDYITLNIPKGKDYLTKSELFMLDLLSN
;
A
#
# COMPACT_ATOMS: atom_id res chain seq x y z
N MET A 1 -5.50 30.16 5.34
CA MET A 1 -5.86 29.79 6.72
C MET A 1 -5.97 28.27 6.87
N ILE A 2 -6.81 27.55 6.14
CA ILE A 2 -6.97 26.07 6.27
C ILE A 2 -5.65 25.33 6.08
N LEU A 3 -4.87 25.63 5.03
CA LEU A 3 -3.55 25.05 4.81
C LEU A 3 -2.61 25.25 6.02
N ILE A 4 -2.64 26.42 6.62
CA ILE A 4 -1.78 26.73 7.79
C ILE A 4 -2.24 25.92 9.01
N ILE A 5 -3.55 25.83 9.26
CA ILE A 5 -4.08 25.07 10.40
C ILE A 5 -3.67 23.60 10.27
N SER A 6 -3.95 22.96 9.13
CA SER A 6 -3.61 21.55 8.92
C SER A 6 -2.09 21.31 8.96
N ALA A 7 -1.28 22.20 8.38
CA ALA A 7 0.18 22.08 8.44
C ALA A 7 0.70 22.20 9.88
N VAL A 8 0.20 23.17 10.67
CA VAL A 8 0.60 23.36 12.07
C VAL A 8 0.20 22.14 12.91
N VAL A 9 -1.03 21.63 12.77
CA VAL A 9 -1.50 20.45 13.51
C VAL A 9 -0.59 19.24 13.22
N TYR A 10 -0.38 18.92 11.95
CA TYR A 10 0.41 17.74 11.57
C TYR A 10 1.89 17.89 11.97
N LEU A 11 2.48 19.09 11.85
CA LEU A 11 3.86 19.32 12.26
C LEU A 11 4.07 19.33 13.78
N LEU A 12 3.04 19.70 14.55
CA LEU A 12 3.12 19.62 16.02
C LEU A 12 2.97 18.20 16.56
N THR A 13 2.26 17.34 15.84
CA THR A 13 1.96 15.95 16.24
C THR A 13 2.82 14.91 15.52
N ILE A 14 3.82 15.35 14.79
CA ILE A 14 4.72 14.51 13.98
C ILE A 14 5.53 13.54 14.83
N GLU A 15 5.73 12.32 14.33
CA GLU A 15 6.61 11.34 14.95
C GLU A 15 8.08 11.75 14.80
N PRO A 16 8.89 11.76 15.90
CA PRO A 16 10.27 12.25 15.86
C PRO A 16 11.27 11.27 15.22
N THR A 17 10.89 10.00 15.06
CA THR A 17 11.74 8.93 14.52
C THR A 17 10.96 8.07 13.52
N ALA A 18 11.52 6.92 13.13
CA ALA A 18 10.78 5.94 12.34
C ALA A 18 9.70 5.24 13.19
N SER A 19 8.51 5.07 12.61
CA SER A 19 7.44 4.22 13.13
C SER A 19 7.72 2.74 12.84
N PHE A 20 6.90 1.86 13.43
CA PHE A 20 6.79 0.47 13.00
C PHE A 20 6.23 0.36 11.57
N TRP A 21 6.13 -0.86 11.06
CA TRP A 21 5.74 -1.21 9.69
C TRP A 21 6.76 -0.69 8.67
N ASP A 22 6.30 -0.20 7.56
CA ASP A 22 7.15 0.10 6.40
C ASP A 22 7.93 1.43 6.56
N CYS A 23 7.62 2.26 7.57
CA CYS A 23 8.22 3.59 7.75
C CYS A 23 9.75 3.55 7.89
N GLY A 24 10.29 2.60 8.66
CA GLY A 24 11.73 2.44 8.83
C GLY A 24 12.45 2.20 7.52
N GLU A 25 11.90 1.30 6.69
CA GLU A 25 12.40 1.00 5.36
C GLU A 25 12.26 2.20 4.40
N PHE A 26 11.09 2.87 4.38
CA PHE A 26 10.89 4.04 3.52
C PHE A 26 11.85 5.18 3.83
N ILE A 27 12.12 5.42 5.11
CA ILE A 27 13.05 6.47 5.53
C ILE A 27 14.48 6.07 5.17
N ALA A 28 14.91 4.83 5.49
CA ALA A 28 16.24 4.33 5.19
C ALA A 28 16.52 4.32 3.68
N SER A 29 15.60 3.72 2.90
CA SER A 29 15.72 3.64 1.45
C SER A 29 15.67 5.01 0.78
N SER A 30 14.96 5.99 1.33
CA SER A 30 14.98 7.36 0.84
C SER A 30 16.27 8.09 1.20
N TYR A 31 16.78 7.92 2.42
CA TYR A 31 17.97 8.62 2.92
C TYR A 31 19.23 8.30 2.09
N LYS A 32 19.41 7.05 1.70
CA LYS A 32 20.55 6.60 0.87
C LYS A 32 20.17 6.35 -0.61
N LEU A 33 18.92 6.57 -1.03
CA LEU A 33 18.37 6.18 -2.35
C LEU A 33 18.62 4.70 -2.62
N GLU A 34 18.10 3.83 -1.77
CA GLU A 34 18.18 2.38 -1.86
C GLU A 34 16.95 1.79 -2.53
N VAL A 35 16.87 0.48 -2.63
CA VAL A 35 15.74 -0.21 -3.27
C VAL A 35 14.86 -0.86 -2.20
N GLY A 36 13.68 -0.30 -2.00
CA GLY A 36 12.69 -0.82 -1.06
C GLY A 36 11.82 -1.92 -1.66
N HIS A 37 10.82 -2.39 -0.88
CA HIS A 37 9.97 -3.52 -1.24
C HIS A 37 9.11 -3.28 -2.51
N PRO A 38 8.77 -4.35 -3.26
CA PRO A 38 7.92 -4.27 -4.45
C PRO A 38 6.52 -3.66 -4.19
N PRO A 39 5.99 -2.82 -5.11
CA PRO A 39 6.53 -2.53 -6.46
C PRO A 39 7.49 -1.35 -6.50
N GLY A 40 7.94 -0.82 -5.36
CA GLY A 40 8.79 0.35 -5.24
C GLY A 40 8.06 1.69 -5.39
N ASN A 41 8.71 2.74 -4.89
CA ASN A 41 8.15 4.09 -4.83
C ASN A 41 9.21 5.17 -5.16
N PRO A 42 9.86 5.10 -6.34
CA PRO A 42 11.01 5.95 -6.65
C PRO A 42 10.73 7.44 -6.58
N VAL A 43 9.50 7.89 -6.88
CA VAL A 43 9.13 9.31 -6.78
C VAL A 43 9.04 9.76 -5.32
N PHE A 44 8.46 8.92 -4.44
CA PHE A 44 8.45 9.19 -3.01
C PHE A 44 9.87 9.28 -2.47
N GLN A 45 10.73 8.30 -2.77
CA GLN A 45 12.12 8.25 -2.29
C GLN A 45 12.92 9.47 -2.74
N LEU A 46 12.79 9.92 -3.99
CA LEU A 46 13.47 11.11 -4.48
C LEU A 46 13.07 12.38 -3.72
N ILE A 47 11.76 12.57 -3.49
CA ILE A 47 11.27 13.75 -2.77
C ILE A 47 11.68 13.67 -1.30
N ALA A 48 11.54 12.50 -0.66
CA ALA A 48 11.97 12.26 0.71
C ALA A 48 13.49 12.46 0.88
N ARG A 49 14.29 12.04 -0.12
CA ARG A 49 15.73 12.33 -0.13
C ARG A 49 16.02 13.83 -0.12
N VAL A 50 15.31 14.61 -0.92
CA VAL A 50 15.49 16.07 -0.94
C VAL A 50 15.22 16.66 0.45
N PHE A 51 14.16 16.23 1.15
CA PHE A 51 13.89 16.69 2.51
C PHE A 51 14.97 16.25 3.50
N SER A 52 15.39 14.99 3.45
CA SER A 52 16.41 14.46 4.36
C SER A 52 17.80 15.08 4.16
N MET A 53 18.09 15.70 3.00
CA MET A 53 19.35 16.42 2.75
C MET A 53 19.51 17.69 3.60
N PHE A 54 18.42 18.22 4.16
CA PHE A 54 18.42 19.41 5.03
C PHE A 54 18.52 19.07 6.52
N ALA A 55 18.63 17.79 6.88
CA ALA A 55 18.71 17.30 8.24
C ALA A 55 19.97 16.48 8.46
N ASP A 56 20.47 16.47 9.69
CA ASP A 56 21.49 15.50 10.10
C ASP A 56 20.88 14.08 10.22
N PRO A 57 21.69 13.03 10.39
CA PRO A 57 21.20 11.67 10.47
C PRO A 57 20.14 11.44 11.56
N GLU A 58 20.31 12.04 12.74
CA GLU A 58 19.38 11.89 13.88
C GLU A 58 17.99 12.52 13.61
N HIS A 59 17.95 13.53 12.74
CA HIS A 59 16.71 14.23 12.38
C HIS A 59 16.20 13.89 10.97
N ALA A 60 16.83 12.96 10.26
CA ALA A 60 16.41 12.57 8.91
C ALA A 60 14.97 12.02 8.88
N ALA A 61 14.57 11.24 9.89
CA ALA A 61 13.19 10.76 10.02
C ALA A 61 12.18 11.89 10.16
N VAL A 62 12.46 12.86 11.03
CA VAL A 62 11.62 14.07 11.20
C VAL A 62 11.45 14.81 9.88
N ALA A 63 12.51 14.94 9.09
CA ALA A 63 12.45 15.63 7.80
C ALA A 63 11.53 14.90 6.79
N VAL A 64 11.59 13.55 6.75
CA VAL A 64 10.70 12.74 5.88
C VAL A 64 9.26 12.78 6.40
N ASN A 65 9.05 12.66 7.72
CA ASN A 65 7.74 12.79 8.34
C ASN A 65 7.14 14.19 8.09
N ALA A 66 7.96 15.26 8.16
CA ALA A 66 7.54 16.63 7.84
C ALA A 66 7.13 16.78 6.36
N MET A 67 7.82 16.11 5.44
CA MET A 67 7.39 16.05 4.04
C MET A 67 5.97 15.49 3.94
N ASN A 68 5.65 14.41 4.66
CA ASN A 68 4.31 13.81 4.67
C ASN A 68 3.28 14.73 5.33
N ALA A 69 3.61 15.40 6.41
CA ALA A 69 2.77 16.41 7.03
C ALA A 69 2.42 17.55 6.05
N ILE A 70 3.41 18.02 5.27
CA ILE A 70 3.20 19.05 4.23
C ILE A 70 2.35 18.51 3.08
N CYS A 71 2.60 17.29 2.60
CA CYS A 71 1.79 16.64 1.57
C CYS A 71 0.33 16.51 2.02
N SER A 72 0.10 16.13 3.27
CA SER A 72 -1.23 16.02 3.86
C SER A 72 -1.92 17.38 3.98
N ALA A 73 -1.21 18.41 4.43
CA ALA A 73 -1.76 19.78 4.50
C ALA A 73 -2.13 20.32 3.09
N LEU A 74 -1.33 20.04 2.08
CA LEU A 74 -1.66 20.35 0.69
C LEU A 74 -2.87 19.55 0.17
N THR A 75 -3.04 18.30 0.60
CA THR A 75 -4.25 17.50 0.31
C THR A 75 -5.50 18.20 0.85
N ILE A 76 -5.45 18.68 2.09
CA ILE A 76 -6.53 19.46 2.72
C ILE A 76 -6.81 20.75 1.94
N PHE A 77 -5.78 21.43 1.47
CA PHE A 77 -5.94 22.62 0.64
C PHE A 77 -6.66 22.32 -0.68
N PHE A 78 -6.31 21.23 -1.36
CA PHE A 78 -7.00 20.83 -2.59
C PHE A 78 -8.43 20.33 -2.32
N LEU A 79 -8.70 19.73 -1.15
CA LEU A 79 -10.07 19.42 -0.71
C LEU A 79 -10.90 20.69 -0.55
N TYR A 80 -10.35 21.70 0.10
CA TYR A 80 -10.98 23.02 0.24
C TYR A 80 -11.37 23.60 -1.13
N LEU A 81 -10.45 23.59 -2.10
CA LEU A 81 -10.72 24.07 -3.46
C LEU A 81 -11.76 23.22 -4.21
N THR A 82 -11.78 21.92 -3.96
CA THR A 82 -12.77 21.00 -4.52
C THR A 82 -14.16 21.28 -3.98
N ILE A 83 -14.30 21.52 -2.68
CA ILE A 83 -15.59 21.89 -2.08
C ILE A 83 -16.05 23.27 -2.57
N VAL A 84 -15.15 24.24 -2.72
CA VAL A 84 -15.45 25.54 -3.35
C VAL A 84 -15.99 25.36 -4.78
N PHE A 85 -15.37 24.48 -5.56
CA PHE A 85 -15.85 24.19 -6.91
C PHE A 85 -17.30 23.68 -6.92
N PHE A 86 -17.64 22.70 -6.08
CA PHE A 86 -19.01 22.19 -5.99
C PHE A 86 -19.98 23.21 -5.38
N GLY A 87 -19.56 23.95 -4.35
CA GLY A 87 -20.34 25.02 -3.73
C GLY A 87 -20.77 26.11 -4.74
N ARG A 88 -19.83 26.52 -5.61
CA ARG A 88 -20.11 27.47 -6.71
C ARG A 88 -21.04 26.94 -7.78
N ARG A 89 -21.08 25.63 -8.00
CA ARG A 89 -22.04 25.01 -8.93
C ARG A 89 -23.46 25.02 -8.39
N ILE A 90 -23.61 24.96 -7.06
CA ILE A 90 -24.92 24.92 -6.39
C ILE A 90 -25.40 26.34 -6.08
N ILE A 91 -24.59 27.14 -5.39
CA ILE A 91 -24.89 28.55 -5.05
C ILE A 91 -24.39 29.43 -6.20
N LYS A 92 -25.32 30.01 -6.96
CA LYS A 92 -25.00 30.84 -8.14
C LYS A 92 -24.72 32.29 -7.75
N PRO A 93 -23.86 33.02 -8.50
CA PRO A 93 -23.66 34.44 -8.34
C PRO A 93 -24.98 35.21 -8.58
N GLY A 94 -25.00 36.51 -8.30
CA GLY A 94 -26.06 37.40 -8.68
C GLY A 94 -26.09 37.68 -10.19
N ASP A 95 -27.08 38.49 -10.62
CA ASP A 95 -27.22 38.86 -12.03
C ASP A 95 -26.04 39.71 -12.53
N ASP A 96 -25.31 40.34 -11.64
CA ASP A 96 -24.06 41.06 -11.89
C ASP A 96 -22.82 40.17 -12.05
N GLY A 97 -23.00 38.84 -11.94
CA GLY A 97 -21.93 37.88 -11.97
C GLY A 97 -21.08 37.82 -10.68
N LEU A 98 -21.42 38.56 -9.65
CA LEU A 98 -20.69 38.62 -8.37
C LEU A 98 -21.41 37.81 -7.28
N TYR A 99 -20.63 37.30 -6.33
CA TYR A 99 -21.16 36.63 -5.14
C TYR A 99 -21.38 37.66 -4.04
N SER A 100 -22.59 37.72 -3.51
CA SER A 100 -22.85 38.49 -2.29
C SER A 100 -22.10 37.91 -1.08
N ILE A 101 -21.89 38.71 -0.05
CA ILE A 101 -21.09 38.32 1.12
C ILE A 101 -21.63 37.04 1.78
N ASP A 102 -22.95 36.95 1.95
CA ASP A 102 -23.63 35.77 2.53
C ASP A 102 -23.38 34.48 1.70
N LYS A 103 -23.49 34.56 0.37
CA LYS A 103 -23.17 33.44 -0.53
C LYS A 103 -21.70 33.04 -0.45
N ALA A 104 -20.80 33.99 -0.41
CA ALA A 104 -19.37 33.77 -0.24
C ALA A 104 -19.07 33.10 1.10
N ILE A 105 -19.67 33.54 2.21
CA ILE A 105 -19.54 32.91 3.52
C ILE A 105 -20.06 31.48 3.49
N ALA A 106 -21.22 31.22 2.89
CA ALA A 106 -21.78 29.87 2.77
C ALA A 106 -20.85 28.91 1.97
N ILE A 107 -20.27 29.39 0.85
CA ILE A 107 -19.35 28.58 0.02
C ILE A 107 -18.02 28.29 0.75
N PHE A 108 -17.39 29.34 1.27
CA PHE A 108 -16.10 29.20 1.95
C PHE A 108 -16.23 28.53 3.32
N GLY A 109 -17.36 28.76 4.03
CA GLY A 109 -17.70 28.02 5.24
C GLY A 109 -17.90 26.55 5.00
N SER A 110 -18.60 26.19 3.92
CA SER A 110 -18.70 24.78 3.46
C SER A 110 -17.32 24.17 3.26
N ALA A 111 -16.44 24.85 2.55
CA ALA A 111 -15.11 24.39 2.28
C ALA A 111 -14.26 24.25 3.56
N ALA A 112 -14.39 25.19 4.50
CA ALA A 112 -13.70 25.16 5.78
C ALA A 112 -14.14 23.96 6.64
N VAL A 113 -15.46 23.76 6.80
CA VAL A 113 -16.01 22.67 7.61
C VAL A 113 -15.60 21.30 7.07
N GLY A 114 -15.80 21.05 5.77
CA GLY A 114 -15.46 19.76 5.17
C GLY A 114 -13.95 19.47 5.21
N SER A 115 -13.12 20.46 4.93
CA SER A 115 -11.67 20.31 4.96
C SER A 115 -11.14 20.07 6.38
N LEU A 116 -11.64 20.78 7.37
CA LEU A 116 -11.23 20.59 8.76
C LEU A 116 -11.76 19.26 9.33
N ALA A 117 -12.97 18.81 8.93
CA ALA A 117 -13.45 17.49 9.32
C ALA A 117 -12.53 16.37 8.80
N TYR A 118 -11.98 16.51 7.58
CA TYR A 118 -11.00 15.56 7.07
C TYR A 118 -9.62 15.74 7.70
N THR A 119 -9.22 16.97 8.06
CA THR A 119 -7.96 17.25 8.78
C THR A 119 -7.89 16.46 10.08
N PHE A 120 -8.98 16.41 10.82
CA PHE A 120 -9.09 15.77 12.13
C PHE A 120 -9.74 14.38 12.09
N SER A 121 -9.84 13.74 10.90
CA SER A 121 -10.31 12.38 10.81
C SER A 121 -9.21 11.40 11.24
N ASP A 122 -9.59 10.34 11.95
CA ASP A 122 -8.68 9.35 12.55
C ASP A 122 -7.65 8.80 11.52
N THR A 123 -8.11 8.18 10.44
CA THR A 123 -7.25 7.57 9.41
C THR A 123 -6.30 8.55 8.72
N PHE A 124 -6.77 9.76 8.40
CA PHE A 124 -5.94 10.68 7.64
C PHE A 124 -4.89 11.38 8.50
N TRP A 125 -5.24 11.74 9.73
CA TRP A 125 -4.26 12.33 10.67
C TRP A 125 -3.18 11.31 11.02
N PHE A 126 -3.56 10.04 11.25
CA PHE A 126 -2.61 8.97 11.47
C PHE A 126 -1.57 8.87 10.34
N SER A 127 -1.99 8.89 9.08
CA SER A 127 -1.11 8.82 7.92
C SER A 127 -0.30 10.10 7.66
N ALA A 128 -0.74 11.24 8.22
CA ALA A 128 -0.10 12.53 7.97
C ALA A 128 1.20 12.73 8.77
N VAL A 129 1.39 12.00 9.87
CA VAL A 129 2.45 12.26 10.86
C VAL A 129 3.59 11.23 10.83
N GLU A 130 3.60 10.34 9.84
CA GLU A 130 4.60 9.29 9.67
C GLU A 130 5.14 9.19 8.24
N GLY A 131 6.31 8.58 8.06
CA GLY A 131 7.05 8.47 6.79
C GLY A 131 6.52 7.39 5.85
N GLU A 132 5.25 7.49 5.43
CA GLU A 132 4.54 6.53 4.58
C GLU A 132 4.09 7.13 3.24
N VAL A 133 3.93 6.30 2.21
CA VAL A 133 3.56 6.74 0.85
C VAL A 133 2.14 7.31 0.73
N TYR A 134 1.26 7.05 1.69
CA TYR A 134 -0.18 7.37 1.60
C TYR A 134 -0.48 8.87 1.63
N ALA A 135 0.29 9.66 2.37
CA ALA A 135 0.16 11.11 2.41
C ALA A 135 0.42 11.72 1.03
N MET A 136 1.53 11.34 0.38
CA MET A 136 1.88 11.81 -0.96
C MET A 136 0.91 11.28 -2.02
N SER A 137 0.46 10.03 -1.90
CA SER A 137 -0.57 9.44 -2.76
C SER A 137 -1.88 10.23 -2.70
N SER A 138 -2.32 10.59 -1.50
CA SER A 138 -3.52 11.42 -1.29
C SER A 138 -3.38 12.80 -1.92
N LEU A 139 -2.20 13.43 -1.79
CA LEU A 139 -1.90 14.70 -2.44
C LEU A 139 -2.03 14.63 -3.96
N VAL A 140 -1.43 13.62 -4.60
CA VAL A 140 -1.50 13.51 -6.06
C VAL A 140 -2.93 13.24 -6.53
N THR A 141 -3.70 12.41 -5.81
CA THR A 141 -5.13 12.18 -6.10
C THR A 141 -5.94 13.49 -6.02
N ALA A 142 -5.77 14.26 -4.95
CA ALA A 142 -6.43 15.55 -4.75
C ALA A 142 -6.04 16.58 -5.82
N LEU A 143 -4.74 16.67 -6.14
CA LEU A 143 -4.20 17.56 -7.16
C LEU A 143 -4.73 17.24 -8.56
N VAL A 144 -4.77 15.95 -8.92
CA VAL A 144 -5.29 15.48 -10.21
C VAL A 144 -6.77 15.80 -10.34
N PHE A 145 -7.57 15.52 -9.31
CA PHE A 145 -8.99 15.84 -9.32
C PHE A 145 -9.21 17.35 -9.41
N TRP A 146 -8.49 18.16 -8.64
CA TRP A 146 -8.53 19.61 -8.73
C TRP A 146 -8.10 20.14 -10.11
N ALA A 147 -7.02 19.63 -10.68
CA ALA A 147 -6.58 20.00 -12.03
C ALA A 147 -7.67 19.75 -13.08
N MET A 148 -8.42 18.66 -12.91
CA MET A 148 -9.56 18.37 -13.78
C MET A 148 -10.72 19.36 -13.59
N THR A 149 -10.97 19.84 -12.36
CA THR A 149 -11.95 20.93 -12.14
C THR A 149 -11.53 22.23 -12.86
N LYS A 150 -10.20 22.51 -12.90
CA LYS A 150 -9.65 23.64 -13.66
C LYS A 150 -9.85 23.46 -15.18
N TRP A 151 -9.59 22.25 -15.68
CA TRP A 151 -9.89 21.97 -17.06
C TRP A 151 -11.38 22.15 -17.37
N TYR A 152 -12.26 21.64 -16.50
CA TYR A 152 -13.71 21.75 -16.65
C TYR A 152 -14.18 23.20 -16.77
N ASP A 153 -13.66 24.10 -15.91
CA ASP A 153 -13.99 25.53 -15.92
C ASP A 153 -13.42 26.28 -17.15
N GLN A 154 -12.36 25.76 -17.76
CA GLN A 154 -11.60 26.42 -18.84
C GLN A 154 -11.65 25.70 -20.20
N ALA A 155 -12.46 24.66 -20.33
CA ALA A 155 -12.43 23.74 -21.48
C ALA A 155 -12.59 24.42 -22.86
N ASP A 156 -13.26 25.57 -22.92
CA ASP A 156 -13.46 26.34 -24.15
C ASP A 156 -12.41 27.42 -24.38
N ARG A 157 -11.46 27.60 -23.44
CA ARG A 157 -10.39 28.59 -23.57
C ARG A 157 -9.24 28.02 -24.41
N PRO A 158 -8.48 28.86 -25.11
CA PRO A 158 -7.24 28.43 -25.77
C PRO A 158 -6.30 27.72 -24.76
N TYR A 159 -5.67 26.65 -25.23
CA TYR A 159 -4.72 25.84 -24.45
C TYR A 159 -5.30 25.12 -23.22
N ALA A 160 -6.63 24.94 -23.13
CA ALA A 160 -7.25 24.22 -22.01
C ALA A 160 -6.70 22.80 -21.83
N ASN A 161 -6.32 22.11 -22.92
CA ASN A 161 -5.77 20.76 -22.90
C ASN A 161 -4.45 20.64 -22.11
N ARG A 162 -3.76 21.75 -21.78
CA ARG A 162 -2.60 21.72 -20.90
C ARG A 162 -2.86 21.06 -19.55
N TRP A 163 -4.09 21.18 -19.05
CA TRP A 163 -4.50 20.52 -17.80
C TRP A 163 -4.58 19.01 -17.95
N ILE A 164 -5.10 18.51 -19.08
CA ILE A 164 -5.16 17.06 -19.37
C ILE A 164 -3.73 16.50 -19.50
N VAL A 165 -2.84 17.22 -20.15
CA VAL A 165 -1.42 16.85 -20.28
C VAL A 165 -0.73 16.81 -18.92
N LEU A 166 -0.97 17.81 -18.07
CA LEU A 166 -0.47 17.83 -16.70
C LEU A 166 -1.00 16.64 -15.88
N ILE A 167 -2.32 16.36 -15.97
CA ILE A 167 -2.95 15.20 -15.32
C ILE A 167 -2.27 13.91 -15.77
N SER A 168 -2.02 13.74 -17.07
CA SER A 168 -1.35 12.55 -17.62
C SER A 168 0.08 12.40 -17.07
N PHE A 169 0.83 13.49 -16.95
CA PHE A 169 2.16 13.48 -16.33
C PHE A 169 2.10 13.09 -14.85
N LEU A 170 1.17 13.71 -14.08
CA LEU A 170 0.95 13.39 -12.67
C LEU A 170 0.53 11.93 -12.47
N MET A 171 -0.30 11.39 -13.38
CA MET A 171 -0.67 9.97 -13.37
C MET A 171 0.54 9.07 -13.63
N GLY A 172 1.42 9.44 -14.56
CA GLY A 172 2.68 8.73 -14.79
C GLY A 172 3.62 8.76 -13.58
N LEU A 173 3.77 9.91 -12.93
CA LEU A 173 4.53 10.05 -11.69
C LEU A 173 3.91 9.24 -10.54
N SER A 174 2.58 9.23 -10.45
CA SER A 174 1.87 8.56 -9.36
C SER A 174 2.09 7.05 -9.32
N ILE A 175 2.41 6.43 -10.45
CA ILE A 175 2.80 5.01 -10.51
C ILE A 175 4.05 4.77 -9.64
N GLY A 176 4.98 5.72 -9.62
CA GLY A 176 6.17 5.69 -8.74
C GLY A 176 5.96 6.19 -7.31
N ILE A 177 4.70 6.39 -6.90
CA ILE A 177 4.29 6.67 -5.51
C ILE A 177 3.39 5.55 -5.02
N HIS A 178 2.18 5.46 -5.61
CA HIS A 178 1.21 4.42 -5.28
C HIS A 178 0.13 4.28 -6.36
N LEU A 179 -0.26 3.04 -6.71
CA LEU A 179 -1.20 2.77 -7.81
C LEU A 179 -2.65 3.22 -7.54
N LEU A 180 -3.03 3.47 -6.29
CA LEU A 180 -4.38 3.92 -5.91
C LEU A 180 -4.81 5.21 -6.62
N ASN A 181 -3.85 6.07 -7.00
CA ASN A 181 -4.12 7.32 -7.70
C ASN A 181 -4.82 7.12 -9.06
N LEU A 182 -4.56 5.98 -9.72
CA LEU A 182 -5.18 5.65 -11.00
C LEU A 182 -6.70 5.43 -10.90
N LEU A 183 -7.23 5.18 -9.71
CA LEU A 183 -8.67 5.01 -9.47
C LEU A 183 -9.48 6.31 -9.65
N ALA A 184 -8.82 7.47 -9.80
CA ALA A 184 -9.47 8.71 -10.20
C ALA A 184 -9.92 8.73 -11.67
N ILE A 185 -9.34 7.88 -12.54
CA ILE A 185 -9.59 7.88 -13.98
C ILE A 185 -11.09 7.83 -14.36
N PRO A 186 -11.92 6.97 -13.75
CA PRO A 186 -13.34 6.96 -14.08
C PRO A 186 -14.03 8.32 -13.89
N ALA A 187 -13.78 8.99 -12.78
CA ALA A 187 -14.36 10.32 -12.52
C ALA A 187 -13.87 11.39 -13.53
N LEU A 188 -12.57 11.34 -13.89
CA LEU A 188 -11.99 12.25 -14.88
C LEU A 188 -12.64 12.08 -16.27
N VAL A 189 -12.89 10.84 -16.69
CA VAL A 189 -13.55 10.52 -17.94
C VAL A 189 -15.01 11.03 -17.94
N PHE A 190 -15.74 10.86 -16.82
CA PHE A 190 -17.08 11.41 -16.67
C PHE A 190 -17.09 12.95 -16.70
N MET A 191 -16.13 13.61 -16.03
CA MET A 191 -15.99 15.07 -16.08
C MET A 191 -15.75 15.55 -17.51
N PHE A 192 -14.87 14.86 -18.25
CA PHE A 192 -14.61 15.17 -19.66
C PHE A 192 -15.89 15.05 -20.50
N TYR A 193 -16.63 13.97 -20.33
CA TYR A 193 -17.86 13.73 -21.07
C TYR A 193 -18.93 14.77 -20.75
N TYR A 194 -19.16 15.08 -19.46
CA TYR A 194 -20.14 16.10 -19.05
C TYR A 194 -19.85 17.48 -19.61
N ARG A 195 -18.58 17.81 -19.79
CA ARG A 195 -18.20 19.12 -20.33
C ARG A 195 -18.32 19.20 -21.84
N LYS A 196 -18.16 18.06 -22.55
CA LYS A 196 -18.28 18.02 -24.02
C LYS A 196 -19.71 17.88 -24.51
N ARG A 197 -20.61 17.42 -23.65
CA ARG A 197 -22.02 17.22 -23.98
C ARG A 197 -22.91 18.01 -23.01
N GLU A 198 -23.42 19.14 -23.46
CA GLU A 198 -24.18 20.07 -22.64
C GLU A 198 -25.69 19.84 -22.60
N ASP A 199 -26.25 19.04 -23.53
CA ASP A 199 -27.69 18.80 -23.73
C ASP A 199 -28.43 18.17 -22.52
N GLY A 200 -27.72 17.78 -21.47
CA GLY A 200 -28.29 17.55 -20.13
C GLY A 200 -29.06 16.25 -19.93
N HIS A 201 -29.35 15.52 -20.98
CA HIS A 201 -30.06 14.24 -20.92
C HIS A 201 -29.10 13.09 -21.19
N TYR A 202 -28.90 12.23 -20.19
CA TYR A 202 -28.07 11.03 -20.31
C TYR A 202 -28.89 9.80 -20.01
N SER A 203 -28.87 8.84 -20.93
CA SER A 203 -29.50 7.54 -20.72
C SER A 203 -28.64 6.65 -19.83
N LEU A 204 -29.25 5.67 -19.19
CA LEU A 204 -28.51 4.66 -18.38
C LEU A 204 -27.47 3.91 -19.23
N LYS A 205 -27.77 3.69 -20.53
CA LYS A 205 -26.83 3.08 -21.48
C LYS A 205 -25.57 3.92 -21.69
N GLU A 206 -25.71 5.23 -21.77
CA GLU A 206 -24.56 6.16 -21.88
C GLU A 206 -23.71 6.15 -20.63
N TYR A 207 -24.31 6.19 -19.44
CA TYR A 207 -23.57 6.04 -18.19
C TYR A 207 -22.77 4.73 -18.15
N ALA A 208 -23.40 3.62 -18.52
CA ALA A 208 -22.73 2.32 -18.57
C ALA A 208 -21.59 2.30 -19.61
N LEU A 209 -21.78 2.91 -20.78
CA LEU A 209 -20.74 3.00 -21.82
C LEU A 209 -19.55 3.84 -21.36
N ILE A 210 -19.80 5.02 -20.76
CA ILE A 210 -18.73 5.90 -20.25
C ILE A 210 -17.96 5.20 -19.13
N PHE A 211 -18.66 4.52 -18.23
CA PHE A 211 -18.04 3.73 -17.18
C PHE A 211 -17.17 2.61 -17.77
N LEU A 212 -17.69 1.86 -18.74
CA LEU A 212 -16.91 0.83 -19.44
C LEU A 212 -15.66 1.40 -20.12
N VAL A 213 -15.78 2.52 -20.85
CA VAL A 213 -14.63 3.20 -21.46
C VAL A 213 -13.60 3.61 -20.40
N SER A 214 -14.04 4.13 -19.27
CA SER A 214 -13.14 4.53 -18.18
C SER A 214 -12.42 3.33 -17.56
N VAL A 215 -13.11 2.20 -17.38
CA VAL A 215 -12.52 0.95 -16.91
C VAL A 215 -11.52 0.39 -17.92
N VAL A 216 -11.81 0.48 -19.22
CA VAL A 216 -10.88 0.07 -20.29
C VAL A 216 -9.61 0.93 -20.25
N ILE A 217 -9.73 2.26 -20.11
CA ILE A 217 -8.55 3.15 -19.98
C ILE A 217 -7.72 2.77 -18.76
N LEU A 218 -8.36 2.56 -17.62
CA LEU A 218 -7.68 2.12 -16.39
C LEU A 218 -6.98 0.77 -16.60
N ALA A 219 -7.65 -0.20 -17.22
CA ALA A 219 -7.10 -1.51 -17.52
C ALA A 219 -5.91 -1.46 -18.49
N VAL A 220 -5.96 -0.60 -19.52
CA VAL A 220 -4.83 -0.37 -20.44
C VAL A 220 -3.61 0.15 -19.70
N ILE A 221 -3.78 1.02 -18.71
CA ILE A 221 -2.65 1.52 -17.91
C ILE A 221 -2.13 0.43 -16.98
N LEU A 222 -3.02 -0.20 -16.17
CA LEU A 222 -2.64 -1.18 -15.15
C LEU A 222 -2.10 -2.50 -15.74
N PHE A 223 -2.75 -3.03 -16.77
CA PHE A 223 -2.43 -4.33 -17.36
C PHE A 223 -1.74 -4.23 -18.72
N GLY A 224 -1.65 -3.04 -19.31
CA GLY A 224 -0.96 -2.76 -20.56
C GLY A 224 0.36 -2.03 -20.33
N ILE A 225 0.31 -0.74 -20.00
CA ILE A 225 1.51 0.12 -19.95
C ILE A 225 2.47 -0.35 -18.86
N ILE A 226 2.01 -0.48 -17.62
CA ILE A 226 2.87 -0.79 -16.48
C ILE A 226 3.63 -2.11 -16.64
N PRO A 227 3.01 -3.27 -16.96
CA PRO A 227 3.75 -4.51 -17.09
C PRO A 227 4.44 -4.70 -18.46
N TYR A 228 3.85 -4.22 -19.56
CA TYR A 228 4.39 -4.54 -20.89
C TYR A 228 5.53 -3.63 -21.35
N LEU A 229 5.61 -2.36 -20.92
CA LEU A 229 6.78 -1.54 -21.28
C LEU A 229 8.09 -2.15 -20.75
N PRO A 230 8.20 -2.49 -19.45
CA PRO A 230 9.39 -3.17 -18.95
C PRO A 230 9.61 -4.55 -19.56
N LYS A 231 8.53 -5.30 -19.85
CA LYS A 231 8.62 -6.62 -20.47
C LYS A 231 9.18 -6.55 -21.90
N ILE A 232 8.75 -5.59 -22.70
CA ILE A 232 9.30 -5.37 -24.04
C ILE A 232 10.77 -4.96 -23.95
N ALA A 233 11.11 -4.03 -23.04
CA ALA A 233 12.48 -3.65 -22.77
C ALA A 233 13.36 -4.86 -22.39
N ALA A 234 12.85 -5.79 -21.59
CA ALA A 234 13.55 -7.02 -21.19
C ALA A 234 13.87 -7.93 -22.40
N TYR A 235 12.96 -8.08 -23.35
CA TYR A 235 13.23 -8.86 -24.58
C TYR A 235 14.22 -8.18 -25.52
N PHE A 236 14.22 -6.85 -25.60
CA PHE A 236 15.30 -6.13 -26.28
C PHE A 236 16.64 -6.37 -25.59
N ASP A 237 16.64 -6.31 -24.27
CA ASP A 237 17.86 -6.54 -23.48
C ASP A 237 18.38 -7.98 -23.64
N LEU A 238 17.51 -8.98 -23.64
CA LEU A 238 17.85 -10.37 -23.92
C LEU A 238 18.57 -10.53 -25.26
N PHE A 239 18.09 -9.86 -26.32
CA PHE A 239 18.73 -9.89 -27.64
C PHE A 239 20.09 -9.21 -27.61
N PHE A 240 20.20 -8.01 -27.00
CA PHE A 240 21.43 -7.25 -26.92
C PHE A 240 22.51 -7.97 -26.11
N VAL A 241 22.15 -8.58 -24.97
CA VAL A 241 23.07 -9.28 -24.10
C VAL A 241 23.45 -10.65 -24.69
N ASN A 242 22.48 -11.49 -25.01
CA ASN A 242 22.77 -12.88 -25.39
C ASN A 242 23.24 -13.05 -26.82
N THR A 243 22.84 -12.15 -27.76
CA THR A 243 23.18 -12.27 -29.18
C THR A 243 24.30 -11.30 -29.58
N LEU A 244 24.27 -10.06 -29.09
CA LEU A 244 25.27 -9.06 -29.45
C LEU A 244 26.45 -8.98 -28.45
N GLY A 245 26.36 -9.67 -27.29
CA GLY A 245 27.41 -9.67 -26.25
C GLY A 245 27.56 -8.31 -25.53
N LEU A 246 26.52 -7.48 -25.53
CA LEU A 246 26.53 -6.16 -24.87
C LEU A 246 26.20 -6.30 -23.38
N PRO A 247 26.55 -5.33 -22.53
CA PRO A 247 26.23 -5.36 -21.11
C PRO A 247 24.71 -5.38 -20.84
N PHE A 248 24.32 -5.93 -19.68
CA PHE A 248 22.93 -5.83 -19.19
C PHE A 248 22.42 -4.40 -19.25
N ASN A 249 21.12 -4.24 -19.46
CA ASN A 249 20.39 -2.98 -19.60
C ASN A 249 20.62 -2.21 -20.93
N SER A 250 21.56 -2.61 -21.79
CA SER A 250 21.84 -1.93 -23.06
C SER A 250 20.64 -1.97 -24.01
N GLY A 251 19.93 -3.11 -24.10
CA GLY A 251 18.74 -3.26 -24.92
C GLY A 251 17.55 -2.47 -24.37
N ALA A 252 17.42 -2.37 -23.05
CA ALA A 252 16.37 -1.57 -22.41
C ALA A 252 16.56 -0.07 -22.69
N VAL A 253 17.80 0.44 -22.59
CA VAL A 253 18.14 1.83 -22.95
C VAL A 253 17.85 2.10 -24.43
N PHE A 254 18.22 1.18 -25.32
CA PHE A 254 17.89 1.29 -26.74
C PHE A 254 16.39 1.38 -26.98
N PHE A 255 15.61 0.45 -26.41
CA PHE A 255 14.15 0.45 -26.54
C PHE A 255 13.52 1.75 -26.06
N MET A 256 13.89 2.24 -24.89
CA MET A 256 13.35 3.50 -24.35
C MET A 256 13.71 4.72 -25.23
N THR A 257 14.93 4.75 -25.77
CA THR A 257 15.36 5.80 -26.69
C THR A 257 14.52 5.79 -27.98
N VAL A 258 14.31 4.62 -28.56
CA VAL A 258 13.49 4.46 -29.78
C VAL A 258 12.03 4.83 -29.50
N LEU A 259 11.46 4.38 -28.37
CA LEU A 259 10.09 4.69 -27.99
C LEU A 259 9.87 6.20 -27.84
N LEU A 260 10.73 6.88 -27.10
CA LEU A 260 10.62 8.33 -26.91
C LEU A 260 10.85 9.07 -28.25
N GLY A 261 11.83 8.64 -29.05
CA GLY A 261 12.06 9.17 -30.38
C GLY A 261 10.82 9.05 -31.30
N ALA A 262 10.16 7.88 -31.28
CA ALA A 262 8.92 7.64 -32.03
C ALA A 262 7.77 8.53 -31.52
N CYS A 263 7.67 8.71 -30.20
CA CYS A 263 6.68 9.62 -29.60
C CYS A 263 6.90 11.06 -30.07
N PHE A 264 8.13 11.58 -29.98
CA PHE A 264 8.46 12.94 -30.45
C PHE A 264 8.21 13.11 -31.94
N TRP A 265 8.66 12.16 -32.77
CA TRP A 265 8.39 12.19 -34.20
C TRP A 265 6.88 12.20 -34.50
N GLY A 266 6.10 11.36 -33.82
CA GLY A 266 4.65 11.32 -33.93
C GLY A 266 3.99 12.63 -33.52
N LEU A 267 4.46 13.28 -32.45
CA LEU A 267 3.98 14.59 -31.99
C LEU A 267 4.20 15.67 -33.05
N PHE A 268 5.41 15.76 -33.63
CA PHE A 268 5.70 16.72 -34.70
C PHE A 268 4.84 16.46 -35.93
N ARG A 269 4.69 15.20 -36.34
CA ARG A 269 3.89 14.82 -37.51
C ARG A 269 2.40 15.12 -37.32
N THR A 270 1.81 14.78 -36.17
CA THR A 270 0.40 15.04 -35.87
C THR A 270 0.12 16.53 -35.71
N LEU A 271 1.06 17.30 -35.18
CA LEU A 271 0.98 18.76 -35.11
C LEU A 271 0.98 19.38 -36.53
N ALA A 272 1.92 18.97 -37.38
CA ALA A 272 2.00 19.44 -38.79
C ALA A 272 0.72 19.09 -39.58
N GLN A 273 0.06 17.96 -39.27
CA GLN A 273 -1.19 17.54 -39.90
C GLN A 273 -2.44 18.15 -39.26
N GLN A 274 -2.31 19.03 -38.25
CA GLN A 274 -3.40 19.66 -37.51
C GLN A 274 -4.38 18.64 -36.85
N LYS A 275 -3.90 17.43 -36.51
CA LYS A 275 -4.70 16.37 -35.89
C LYS A 275 -4.71 16.55 -34.38
N VAL A 276 -5.45 17.56 -33.88
CA VAL A 276 -5.44 18.01 -32.47
C VAL A 276 -5.72 16.87 -31.49
N PHE A 277 -6.75 16.04 -31.75
CA PHE A 277 -7.10 14.94 -30.86
C PHE A 277 -5.97 13.91 -30.76
N LEU A 278 -5.43 13.47 -31.89
CA LEU A 278 -4.35 12.46 -31.92
C LEU A 278 -3.05 13.03 -31.32
N ASN A 279 -2.75 14.31 -31.57
CA ASN A 279 -1.60 14.98 -30.96
C ASN A 279 -1.73 15.05 -29.42
N THR A 280 -2.92 15.45 -28.92
CA THR A 280 -3.17 15.48 -27.46
C THR A 280 -3.08 14.10 -26.84
N ALA A 281 -3.68 13.06 -27.47
CA ALA A 281 -3.62 11.69 -26.98
C ALA A 281 -2.18 11.15 -26.93
N LEU A 282 -1.39 11.41 -27.99
CA LEU A 282 0.02 11.01 -28.03
C LEU A 282 0.87 11.79 -27.00
N LEU A 283 0.56 13.07 -26.80
CA LEU A 283 1.23 13.87 -25.77
C LEU A 283 0.90 13.33 -24.36
N CYS A 284 -0.34 12.98 -24.09
CA CYS A 284 -0.74 12.35 -22.83
C CYS A 284 0.00 11.01 -22.60
N PHE A 285 0.05 10.15 -23.62
CA PHE A 285 0.80 8.89 -23.56
C PHE A 285 2.30 9.16 -23.28
N THR A 286 2.92 10.09 -24.00
CA THR A 286 4.33 10.48 -23.82
C THR A 286 4.59 10.95 -22.39
N MET A 287 3.69 11.75 -21.82
CA MET A 287 3.81 12.26 -20.44
C MET A 287 3.67 11.15 -19.40
N ILE A 288 2.78 10.17 -19.60
CA ILE A 288 2.69 8.98 -18.75
C ILE A 288 4.00 8.21 -18.80
N VAL A 289 4.56 7.97 -20.01
CA VAL A 289 5.83 7.24 -20.17
C VAL A 289 6.98 7.97 -19.50
N ILE A 290 7.08 9.30 -19.64
CA ILE A 290 8.10 10.10 -18.97
C ILE A 290 7.97 10.01 -17.44
N GLY A 291 6.76 10.14 -16.89
CA GLY A 291 6.55 9.99 -15.45
C GLY A 291 6.91 8.58 -14.95
N PHE A 292 6.50 7.55 -15.67
CA PHE A 292 6.79 6.15 -15.34
C PHE A 292 8.28 5.80 -15.49
N SER A 293 9.03 6.48 -16.39
CA SER A 293 10.45 6.20 -16.63
C SER A 293 11.34 6.43 -15.39
N LEU A 294 10.83 7.10 -14.33
CA LEU A 294 11.54 7.23 -13.06
C LEU A 294 11.80 5.89 -12.37
N PHE A 295 11.10 4.82 -12.75
CA PHE A 295 11.46 3.46 -12.31
C PHE A 295 12.85 3.01 -12.78
N SER A 296 13.47 3.67 -13.77
CA SER A 296 14.87 3.44 -14.13
C SER A 296 15.85 3.67 -12.97
N ILE A 297 15.49 4.54 -12.02
CA ILE A 297 16.27 4.78 -10.80
C ILE A 297 16.40 3.50 -9.97
N VAL A 298 15.36 2.69 -9.91
CA VAL A 298 15.35 1.42 -9.19
C VAL A 298 16.43 0.48 -9.77
N ILE A 299 16.51 0.34 -11.11
CA ILE A 299 17.55 -0.46 -11.77
C ILE A 299 18.96 0.12 -11.48
N ILE A 300 19.13 1.43 -11.60
CA ILE A 300 20.42 2.09 -11.38
C ILE A 300 20.91 1.88 -9.96
N ARG A 301 20.01 2.03 -8.97
CA ARG A 301 20.36 1.88 -7.55
C ARG A 301 20.58 0.42 -7.17
N SER A 302 19.77 -0.50 -7.70
CA SER A 302 19.97 -1.93 -7.53
C SER A 302 21.32 -2.41 -8.08
N SER A 303 21.71 -1.93 -9.25
CA SER A 303 23.02 -2.23 -9.86
C SER A 303 24.20 -1.70 -9.03
N ALA A 304 23.98 -0.69 -8.19
CA ALA A 304 25.00 -0.16 -7.26
C ALA A 304 25.16 -1.04 -6.00
N LYS A 305 24.36 -2.11 -5.83
CA LYS A 305 24.38 -3.04 -4.68
C LYS A 305 24.26 -2.30 -3.34
N THR A 306 23.21 -1.51 -3.21
CA THR A 306 22.91 -0.78 -1.96
C THR A 306 22.68 -1.75 -0.80
N PRO A 307 22.91 -1.34 0.48
CA PRO A 307 22.65 -2.16 1.65
C PRO A 307 21.23 -2.75 1.69
N THR A 308 20.22 -1.93 1.48
CA THR A 308 18.85 -2.38 1.21
C THR A 308 18.64 -2.46 -0.31
N ASN A 309 18.41 -3.65 -0.82
CA ASN A 309 18.22 -3.90 -2.26
C ASN A 309 17.21 -5.03 -2.47
N GLU A 310 15.95 -4.73 -2.13
CA GLU A 310 14.91 -5.76 -2.14
C GLU A 310 14.59 -6.23 -3.57
N TYR A 311 14.49 -7.54 -3.71
CA TYR A 311 14.23 -8.21 -4.99
C TYR A 311 15.31 -8.02 -6.06
N GLN A 312 16.35 -7.26 -5.79
CA GLN A 312 17.48 -6.97 -6.68
C GLN A 312 17.08 -6.70 -8.15
N PRO A 313 16.27 -5.65 -8.42
CA PRO A 313 15.80 -5.34 -9.77
C PRO A 313 16.87 -4.61 -10.60
N ASP A 314 18.07 -5.19 -10.74
CA ASP A 314 19.24 -4.64 -11.43
C ASP A 314 19.19 -4.82 -12.96
N ASN A 315 18.20 -5.56 -13.46
CA ASN A 315 17.98 -5.80 -14.87
C ASN A 315 16.49 -5.78 -15.22
N PRO A 316 16.10 -5.67 -16.53
CA PRO A 316 14.69 -5.51 -16.90
C PRO A 316 13.80 -6.73 -16.55
N PHE A 317 14.32 -7.96 -16.53
CA PHE A 317 13.52 -9.14 -16.17
C PHE A 317 13.19 -9.16 -14.68
N THR A 318 14.17 -8.87 -13.82
CA THR A 318 13.92 -8.74 -12.38
C THR A 318 13.05 -7.54 -12.06
N LEU A 319 13.17 -6.42 -12.81
CA LEU A 319 12.24 -5.28 -12.68
C LEU A 319 10.79 -5.66 -13.04
N VAL A 320 10.56 -6.50 -14.06
CA VAL A 320 9.19 -6.97 -14.40
C VAL A 320 8.60 -7.75 -13.24
N ARG A 321 9.37 -8.65 -12.62
CA ARG A 321 8.94 -9.44 -11.44
C ARG A 321 8.69 -8.54 -10.23
N TYR A 322 9.56 -7.56 -10.00
CA TYR A 322 9.45 -6.56 -8.94
C TYR A 322 8.16 -5.73 -9.08
N LEU A 323 7.90 -5.17 -10.26
CA LEU A 323 6.67 -4.42 -10.54
C LEU A 323 5.41 -5.30 -10.49
N GLY A 324 5.54 -6.56 -10.90
CA GLY A 324 4.48 -7.56 -10.85
C GLY A 324 4.14 -8.04 -9.44
N ARG A 325 4.96 -7.70 -8.43
CA ARG A 325 4.79 -8.14 -7.03
C ARG A 325 4.67 -9.67 -6.91
N GLU A 326 5.44 -10.42 -7.73
CA GLU A 326 5.29 -11.88 -7.83
C GLU A 326 5.45 -12.59 -6.49
N GLN A 327 6.27 -12.08 -5.57
CA GLN A 327 6.46 -12.66 -4.24
C GLN A 327 5.21 -12.68 -3.36
N TYR A 328 4.21 -11.82 -3.66
CA TYR A 328 2.97 -11.74 -2.87
C TYR A 328 1.83 -12.60 -3.44
N GLY A 329 2.07 -13.27 -4.57
CA GLY A 329 1.07 -14.05 -5.27
C GLY A 329 -0.05 -13.21 -5.90
N SER A 330 -1.13 -13.85 -6.29
CA SER A 330 -2.29 -13.19 -6.92
C SER A 330 -3.59 -13.65 -6.30
N ASN A 331 -4.52 -12.71 -6.10
CA ASN A 331 -5.86 -12.98 -5.59
C ASN A 331 -6.86 -13.11 -6.74
N PRO A 332 -7.77 -14.09 -6.73
CA PRO A 332 -8.80 -14.19 -7.74
C PRO A 332 -9.83 -13.06 -7.57
N LEU A 333 -10.23 -12.39 -8.68
CA LEU A 333 -11.15 -11.25 -8.61
C LEU A 333 -12.56 -11.55 -9.14
N ILE A 334 -12.65 -11.97 -10.41
CA ILE A 334 -13.92 -12.17 -11.12
C ILE A 334 -14.28 -13.65 -11.19
N TYR A 335 -13.32 -14.48 -11.55
CA TYR A 335 -13.48 -15.92 -11.66
C TYR A 335 -12.20 -16.60 -11.19
N GLY A 336 -12.31 -17.60 -10.30
CA GLY A 336 -11.14 -18.30 -9.76
C GLY A 336 -11.50 -19.29 -8.67
N GLN A 337 -10.48 -19.77 -7.98
CA GLN A 337 -10.55 -20.85 -7.00
C GLN A 337 -11.26 -20.44 -5.70
N TYR A 338 -11.90 -21.43 -5.04
CA TYR A 338 -12.21 -21.36 -3.63
C TYR A 338 -11.04 -21.91 -2.79
N PHE A 339 -11.09 -21.79 -1.46
CA PHE A 339 -9.97 -22.05 -0.53
C PHE A 339 -9.36 -23.45 -0.55
N ASP A 340 -10.08 -24.49 -1.01
CA ASP A 340 -9.62 -25.87 -1.10
C ASP A 340 -9.85 -26.46 -2.51
N ALA A 341 -9.68 -25.64 -3.53
CA ALA A 341 -9.85 -26.06 -4.91
C ALA A 341 -8.72 -26.99 -5.34
N PRO A 342 -9.02 -28.17 -5.92
CA PRO A 342 -8.02 -29.04 -6.50
C PRO A 342 -7.21 -28.34 -7.59
N TYR A 343 -5.90 -28.62 -7.65
CA TYR A 343 -4.99 -28.01 -8.60
C TYR A 343 -3.88 -28.94 -9.07
N ASP A 344 -3.33 -28.61 -10.22
CA ASP A 344 -2.09 -29.16 -10.75
C ASP A 344 -1.02 -28.06 -10.81
N ILE A 345 0.25 -28.45 -10.84
CA ILE A 345 1.38 -27.54 -11.00
C ILE A 345 2.00 -27.76 -12.38
N GLU A 346 1.83 -26.76 -13.25
CA GLU A 346 2.49 -26.74 -14.55
C GLU A 346 3.90 -26.14 -14.42
N ALA A 347 4.90 -26.81 -15.01
CA ALA A 347 6.27 -26.32 -15.02
C ALA A 347 6.35 -24.97 -15.75
N THR A 348 7.03 -24.02 -15.16
CA THR A 348 7.31 -22.71 -15.75
C THR A 348 8.80 -22.49 -15.89
N THR A 349 9.17 -21.58 -16.77
CA THR A 349 10.56 -21.14 -16.92
C THR A 349 10.61 -19.62 -17.02
N TYR A 350 11.71 -19.05 -16.55
CA TYR A 350 11.95 -17.60 -16.63
C TYR A 350 13.40 -17.31 -17.03
N TRP A 351 13.66 -16.06 -17.43
CA TRP A 351 15.01 -15.61 -17.73
C TRP A 351 15.66 -15.03 -16.47
N ALA A 352 16.80 -15.61 -16.06
CA ALA A 352 17.59 -15.16 -14.93
C ALA A 352 18.98 -14.71 -15.39
N PRO A 353 19.56 -13.64 -14.81
CA PRO A 353 20.96 -13.29 -15.05
C PRO A 353 21.87 -14.33 -14.37
N LEU A 354 22.88 -14.80 -15.07
CA LEU A 354 23.94 -15.61 -14.50
C LEU A 354 25.26 -15.35 -15.24
N GLY A 355 26.24 -14.81 -14.52
CA GLY A 355 27.46 -14.31 -15.12
C GLY A 355 27.18 -13.08 -16.01
N ASP A 356 27.55 -13.16 -17.29
CA ASP A 356 27.46 -12.09 -18.29
C ASP A 356 26.26 -12.20 -19.25
N ARG A 357 25.35 -13.15 -19.02
CA ARG A 357 24.21 -13.43 -19.91
C ARG A 357 22.95 -13.88 -19.16
N TYR A 358 21.83 -13.86 -19.86
CA TYR A 358 20.58 -14.46 -19.41
C TYR A 358 20.56 -15.94 -19.69
N ILE A 359 20.17 -16.73 -18.69
CA ILE A 359 19.90 -18.17 -18.83
C ILE A 359 18.40 -18.43 -18.61
N LYS A 360 17.92 -19.53 -19.19
CA LYS A 360 16.57 -20.00 -18.91
C LYS A 360 16.61 -20.88 -17.66
N ALA A 361 15.97 -20.46 -16.61
CA ALA A 361 15.87 -21.16 -15.33
C ALA A 361 14.47 -21.74 -15.13
N ASP A 362 14.37 -22.81 -14.35
CA ASP A 362 13.07 -23.36 -13.93
C ASP A 362 12.42 -22.40 -12.92
N GLY A 363 11.11 -22.15 -13.13
CA GLY A 363 10.30 -21.32 -12.23
C GLY A 363 9.61 -22.15 -11.15
N PRO A 364 8.89 -21.49 -10.21
CA PRO A 364 8.19 -22.18 -9.11
C PRO A 364 7.01 -23.06 -9.58
N GLY A 365 6.69 -23.01 -10.86
CA GLY A 365 5.50 -23.62 -11.41
C GLY A 365 4.29 -22.69 -11.38
N ASN A 366 3.33 -22.95 -12.26
CA ASN A 366 2.06 -22.23 -12.29
C ASN A 366 0.97 -23.14 -11.73
N VAL A 367 0.25 -22.67 -10.72
CA VAL A 367 -0.87 -23.42 -10.13
C VAL A 367 -2.09 -23.28 -11.03
N VAL A 368 -2.55 -24.39 -11.57
CA VAL A 368 -3.73 -24.46 -12.44
C VAL A 368 -4.84 -25.19 -11.71
N TYR A 369 -5.83 -24.46 -11.29
CA TYR A 369 -6.98 -25.00 -10.55
C TYR A 369 -7.97 -25.70 -11.49
N ASP A 370 -8.57 -26.80 -11.05
CA ASP A 370 -9.66 -27.47 -11.74
C ASP A 370 -10.88 -26.57 -11.91
N ALA A 371 -11.60 -26.73 -13.02
CA ALA A 371 -12.82 -25.98 -13.30
C ALA A 371 -13.90 -26.21 -12.23
N SER A 372 -13.98 -27.43 -11.65
CA SER A 372 -14.89 -27.79 -10.55
C SER A 372 -14.64 -26.98 -9.29
N GLY A 373 -13.38 -26.60 -9.04
CA GLY A 373 -12.93 -25.78 -7.90
C GLY A 373 -13.08 -24.27 -8.13
N LYS A 374 -13.41 -23.81 -9.34
CA LYS A 374 -13.55 -22.38 -9.65
C LYS A 374 -14.98 -21.90 -9.45
N MET A 375 -15.13 -20.63 -9.12
CA MET A 375 -16.42 -19.97 -8.98
C MET A 375 -16.38 -18.51 -9.44
N LEU A 376 -17.56 -17.94 -9.69
CA LEU A 376 -17.69 -16.52 -9.99
C LEU A 376 -17.55 -15.69 -8.72
N PHE A 377 -16.80 -14.57 -8.81
CA PHE A 377 -16.58 -13.62 -7.72
C PHE A 377 -16.09 -14.29 -6.42
N PRO A 378 -14.98 -15.05 -6.44
CA PRO A 378 -14.50 -15.80 -5.30
C PRO A 378 -13.97 -14.88 -4.20
N ARG A 379 -14.55 -14.97 -2.98
CA ARG A 379 -14.13 -14.20 -1.82
C ARG A 379 -13.48 -15.08 -0.73
N MET A 380 -13.93 -16.34 -0.62
CA MET A 380 -13.36 -17.36 0.26
C MET A 380 -12.32 -18.18 -0.54
N TRP A 381 -11.12 -17.62 -0.73
CA TRP A 381 -10.13 -18.19 -1.68
C TRP A 381 -8.82 -18.64 -1.02
N SER A 382 -8.47 -18.13 0.16
CA SER A 382 -7.19 -18.41 0.80
C SER A 382 -7.15 -19.80 1.43
N SER A 383 -6.10 -20.56 1.13
CA SER A 383 -5.89 -21.94 1.63
C SER A 383 -5.19 -22.03 3.00
N ASP A 384 -4.98 -20.91 3.70
CA ASP A 384 -4.47 -20.93 5.07
C ASP A 384 -5.45 -21.63 6.01
N ALA A 385 -4.95 -22.53 6.86
CA ALA A 385 -5.78 -23.34 7.74
C ALA A 385 -6.65 -22.52 8.74
N LYS A 386 -6.17 -21.34 9.17
CA LYS A 386 -6.94 -20.43 10.01
C LYS A 386 -8.07 -19.77 9.22
N HIS A 387 -7.79 -19.40 7.97
CA HIS A 387 -8.77 -18.80 7.06
C HIS A 387 -9.86 -19.82 6.70
N ILE A 388 -9.49 -21.08 6.43
CA ILE A 388 -10.47 -22.15 6.16
C ILE A 388 -11.46 -22.30 7.30
N LYS A 389 -10.99 -22.39 8.56
CA LYS A 389 -11.87 -22.46 9.74
C LYS A 389 -12.81 -21.26 9.84
N PHE A 390 -12.33 -20.09 9.51
CA PHE A 390 -13.17 -18.88 9.50
C PHE A 390 -14.22 -18.92 8.40
N TYR A 391 -13.87 -19.36 7.18
CA TYR A 391 -14.81 -19.52 6.08
C TYR A 391 -15.90 -20.56 6.38
N GLU A 392 -15.56 -21.67 7.04
CA GLU A 392 -16.51 -22.70 7.42
C GLU A 392 -17.59 -22.18 8.37
N SER A 393 -17.30 -21.18 9.21
CA SER A 393 -18.31 -20.54 10.07
C SER A 393 -19.41 -19.85 9.26
N TYR A 394 -19.08 -19.28 8.08
CA TYR A 394 -20.08 -18.71 7.15
C TYR A 394 -20.82 -19.76 6.35
N MET A 395 -20.28 -20.96 6.23
CA MET A 395 -20.90 -22.03 5.47
C MET A 395 -21.96 -22.81 6.26
N ASN A 396 -21.93 -22.79 7.60
CA ASN A 396 -22.88 -23.50 8.48
C ASN A 396 -23.09 -24.96 8.05
N GLY A 397 -22.02 -25.67 7.68
CA GLY A 397 -22.04 -27.02 7.15
C GLY A 397 -22.60 -27.21 5.74
N GLY A 398 -23.03 -26.11 5.09
CA GLY A 398 -23.50 -26.11 3.69
C GLY A 398 -22.38 -26.25 2.67
N GLY A 399 -22.65 -25.93 1.40
CA GLY A 399 -21.69 -26.02 0.29
C GLY A 399 -21.79 -27.34 -0.49
N HIS A 400 -20.97 -27.45 -1.55
CA HIS A 400 -20.99 -28.58 -2.48
C HIS A 400 -19.70 -29.40 -2.36
N LYS A 401 -19.77 -30.72 -2.40
CA LYS A 401 -18.57 -31.58 -2.47
C LYS A 401 -17.91 -31.43 -3.86
N VAL A 402 -16.59 -31.33 -3.86
CA VAL A 402 -15.74 -31.32 -5.06
C VAL A 402 -14.82 -32.55 -4.99
N ALA A 403 -14.68 -33.25 -6.07
CA ALA A 403 -13.78 -34.43 -6.12
C ALA A 403 -12.31 -33.95 -5.97
N GLY A 404 -11.56 -34.63 -5.12
CA GLY A 404 -10.17 -34.29 -4.84
C GLY A 404 -9.96 -33.16 -3.83
N ALA A 405 -11.03 -32.59 -3.25
CA ALA A 405 -10.99 -31.61 -2.16
C ALA A 405 -11.42 -32.25 -0.84
N GLU A 406 -10.81 -31.80 0.25
CA GLU A 406 -11.17 -32.18 1.62
C GLU A 406 -12.40 -31.41 2.11
N HIS A 407 -12.45 -30.10 1.83
CA HIS A 407 -13.50 -29.21 2.27
C HIS A 407 -14.54 -28.94 1.16
N LYS A 408 -15.77 -28.62 1.57
CA LYS A 408 -16.82 -28.27 0.62
C LYS A 408 -16.58 -26.91 -0.02
N LYS A 409 -16.92 -26.79 -1.29
CA LYS A 409 -16.96 -25.51 -2.02
C LYS A 409 -18.16 -24.68 -1.55
N PRO A 410 -17.98 -23.40 -1.18
CA PRO A 410 -19.10 -22.53 -0.78
C PRO A 410 -20.08 -22.30 -1.93
N THR A 411 -21.34 -22.14 -1.60
CA THR A 411 -22.33 -21.61 -2.55
C THR A 411 -22.04 -20.14 -2.86
N PHE A 412 -22.58 -19.64 -3.98
CA PHE A 412 -22.46 -18.24 -4.34
C PHE A 412 -23.01 -17.30 -3.24
N PHE A 413 -24.12 -17.65 -2.60
CA PHE A 413 -24.71 -16.82 -1.53
C PHE A 413 -23.90 -16.84 -0.25
N GLN A 414 -23.30 -17.97 0.13
CA GLN A 414 -22.38 -18.03 1.28
C GLN A 414 -21.13 -17.16 1.04
N ASN A 415 -20.59 -17.23 -0.19
CA ASN A 415 -19.49 -16.38 -0.60
C ASN A 415 -19.86 -14.88 -0.60
N LEU A 416 -21.07 -14.52 -1.01
CA LEU A 416 -21.59 -13.14 -0.89
C LEU A 416 -21.82 -12.74 0.58
N ALA A 417 -22.28 -13.65 1.45
CA ALA A 417 -22.43 -13.35 2.87
C ALA A 417 -21.07 -12.94 3.48
N PHE A 418 -20.00 -13.70 3.19
CA PHE A 418 -18.65 -13.32 3.61
C PHE A 418 -18.21 -11.95 3.03
N PHE A 419 -18.52 -11.68 1.75
CA PHE A 419 -18.21 -10.38 1.14
C PHE A 419 -18.87 -9.22 1.87
N PHE A 420 -20.18 -9.32 2.14
CA PHE A 420 -20.91 -8.21 2.75
C PHE A 420 -20.62 -8.07 4.24
N ASP A 421 -20.50 -9.16 4.98
CA ASP A 421 -20.29 -9.11 6.41
C ASP A 421 -18.82 -8.86 6.78
N TYR A 422 -17.88 -9.63 6.21
CA TYR A 422 -16.47 -9.44 6.52
C TYR A 422 -15.84 -8.34 5.68
N GLN A 423 -15.84 -8.45 4.34
CA GLN A 423 -15.06 -7.54 3.52
C GLN A 423 -15.68 -6.13 3.45
N MET A 424 -17.01 -6.02 3.36
CA MET A 424 -17.68 -4.71 3.32
C MET A 424 -17.91 -4.14 4.73
N ASN A 425 -18.53 -4.90 5.64
CA ASN A 425 -18.88 -4.37 6.95
C ASN A 425 -17.66 -4.23 7.85
N TRP A 426 -16.85 -5.30 8.03
CA TRP A 426 -15.71 -5.27 8.95
C TRP A 426 -14.51 -4.52 8.37
N MET A 427 -14.14 -4.77 7.10
CA MET A 427 -12.93 -4.21 6.48
C MET A 427 -13.13 -2.86 5.78
N TYR A 428 -14.36 -2.31 5.74
CA TYR A 428 -14.60 -0.99 5.14
C TYR A 428 -15.53 -0.12 6.00
N TRP A 429 -16.79 -0.54 6.25
CA TRP A 429 -17.75 0.29 6.99
C TRP A 429 -17.33 0.54 8.42
N ARG A 430 -16.67 -0.39 9.09
CA ARG A 430 -16.08 -0.18 10.42
C ARG A 430 -15.08 0.98 10.41
N TYR A 431 -14.17 1.01 9.46
CA TYR A 431 -13.20 2.10 9.29
C TYR A 431 -13.85 3.43 8.90
N PHE A 432 -14.88 3.38 8.03
CA PHE A 432 -15.67 4.56 7.70
C PHE A 432 -16.32 5.16 8.96
N MET A 433 -16.88 4.32 9.81
CA MET A 433 -17.50 4.75 11.06
C MET A 433 -16.48 5.26 12.08
N TRP A 434 -15.25 4.73 12.13
CA TRP A 434 -14.19 5.32 12.95
C TRP A 434 -13.98 6.80 12.64
N ASN A 435 -13.96 7.16 11.38
CA ASN A 435 -13.72 8.53 10.93
C ASN A 435 -14.91 9.47 11.14
N PHE A 436 -16.16 8.95 11.18
CA PHE A 436 -17.35 9.81 11.11
C PHE A 436 -18.40 9.57 12.20
N ALA A 437 -18.27 8.52 12.98
CA ALA A 437 -19.12 8.27 14.15
C ALA A 437 -18.33 8.26 15.46
N GLY A 438 -17.17 7.62 15.47
CA GLY A 438 -16.23 7.50 16.57
C GLY A 438 -15.62 6.10 16.66
N ARG A 439 -14.58 5.96 17.48
CA ARG A 439 -13.77 4.75 17.63
C ARG A 439 -13.79 4.26 19.07
N GLN A 440 -13.89 2.94 19.27
CA GLN A 440 -13.90 2.33 20.59
C GLN A 440 -12.54 2.35 21.26
N ASN A 441 -11.48 1.97 20.53
CA ASN A 441 -10.09 1.95 20.97
C ASN A 441 -9.15 1.68 19.78
N ASP A 442 -7.86 1.71 20.03
CA ASP A 442 -6.79 1.43 19.04
C ASP A 442 -6.30 -0.03 19.07
N ILE A 443 -6.96 -0.91 19.82
CA ILE A 443 -6.59 -2.33 19.89
C ILE A 443 -6.96 -3.00 18.57
N HIS A 444 -5.94 -3.63 17.94
CA HIS A 444 -6.15 -4.36 16.70
C HIS A 444 -7.12 -5.52 16.86
N SER A 445 -8.14 -5.58 15.99
CA SER A 445 -9.11 -6.66 15.96
C SER A 445 -9.13 -7.33 14.58
N PRO A 446 -8.54 -8.53 14.46
CA PRO A 446 -8.34 -9.20 13.17
C PRO A 446 -9.62 -9.78 12.57
N SER A 447 -10.70 -9.89 13.35
CA SER A 447 -11.99 -10.48 12.92
C SER A 447 -13.17 -9.89 13.69
N PRO A 448 -14.38 -9.89 13.11
CA PRO A 448 -15.60 -9.50 13.84
C PRO A 448 -15.90 -10.46 15.00
N GLY A 449 -16.64 -9.95 16.01
CA GLY A 449 -17.13 -10.73 17.16
C GLY A 449 -16.46 -10.39 18.49
N ASP A 450 -15.31 -9.71 18.48
CA ASP A 450 -14.73 -9.15 19.71
C ASP A 450 -15.41 -7.80 20.01
N ILE A 451 -16.23 -7.78 21.06
CA ILE A 451 -16.95 -6.56 21.48
C ILE A 451 -16.05 -5.57 22.24
N PHE A 452 -14.81 -5.93 22.54
CA PHE A 452 -13.87 -5.12 23.33
C PHE A 452 -12.74 -4.49 22.52
N ALA A 453 -12.56 -4.91 21.28
CA ALA A 453 -11.39 -4.47 20.50
C ALA A 453 -11.77 -3.92 19.11
N GLY A 454 -11.26 -2.73 18.80
CA GLY A 454 -11.25 -2.16 17.46
C GLY A 454 -12.59 -1.91 16.79
N ASN A 455 -13.67 -1.79 17.53
CA ASN A 455 -14.98 -1.47 16.97
C ASN A 455 -15.12 0.03 16.72
N TRP A 456 -16.17 0.46 16.02
CA TRP A 456 -16.62 1.84 16.07
C TRP A 456 -17.56 2.05 17.27
N GLU A 457 -17.52 3.23 17.88
CA GLU A 457 -18.34 3.61 19.01
C GLU A 457 -18.78 5.07 18.85
N SER A 458 -20.08 5.34 18.92
CA SER A 458 -20.61 6.65 18.62
C SER A 458 -20.58 7.64 19.78
N GLY A 459 -20.51 7.14 21.02
CA GLY A 459 -20.75 7.90 22.26
C GLY A 459 -22.23 8.06 22.60
N ILE A 460 -23.15 7.45 21.81
CA ILE A 460 -24.59 7.43 22.08
C ILE A 460 -24.94 6.09 22.73
N PRO A 461 -25.17 6.01 24.06
CA PRO A 461 -25.28 4.75 24.77
C PRO A 461 -26.34 3.80 24.20
N PHE A 462 -27.45 4.32 23.71
CA PHE A 462 -28.51 3.50 23.11
C PHE A 462 -28.02 2.74 21.86
N ILE A 463 -27.21 3.39 21.02
CA ILE A 463 -26.68 2.76 19.78
C ILE A 463 -25.55 1.80 20.14
N ASP A 464 -24.66 2.22 21.01
CA ASP A 464 -23.43 1.48 21.32
C ASP A 464 -23.75 0.22 22.14
N ASN A 465 -24.64 0.29 23.13
CA ASN A 465 -25.06 -0.87 23.91
C ASN A 465 -25.85 -1.92 23.11
N MET A 466 -26.56 -1.50 22.05
CA MET A 466 -27.21 -2.46 21.13
C MET A 466 -26.20 -3.31 20.34
N ARG A 467 -24.99 -2.77 20.13
CA ARG A 467 -23.95 -3.39 19.29
C ARG A 467 -22.86 -4.08 20.10
N LEU A 468 -22.41 -3.43 21.15
CA LEU A 468 -21.23 -3.83 21.94
C LEU A 468 -21.61 -4.35 23.33
N SER A 469 -22.89 -4.39 23.66
CA SER A 469 -23.37 -4.60 25.03
C SER A 469 -22.91 -3.47 25.97
N ASP A 470 -23.32 -3.52 27.24
CA ASP A 470 -22.89 -2.54 28.23
C ASP A 470 -21.38 -2.70 28.53
N GLN A 471 -20.61 -1.66 28.28
CA GLN A 471 -19.17 -1.60 28.54
C GLN A 471 -18.82 -0.93 29.88
N SER A 472 -19.81 -0.65 30.73
CA SER A 472 -19.59 0.07 32.01
C SER A 472 -18.64 -0.68 32.97
N ASP A 473 -18.61 -2.02 32.90
CA ASP A 473 -17.75 -2.88 33.72
C ASP A 473 -16.46 -3.33 33.00
N ALA A 474 -16.17 -2.75 31.81
CA ALA A 474 -14.93 -3.06 31.11
C ALA A 474 -13.70 -2.68 31.95
N PRO A 475 -12.55 -3.35 31.80
CA PRO A 475 -11.30 -2.99 32.48
C PRO A 475 -10.86 -1.54 32.19
N ASP A 476 -10.15 -0.94 33.16
CA ASP A 476 -9.74 0.47 33.04
C ASP A 476 -8.88 0.78 31.83
N TYR A 477 -8.04 -0.15 31.36
CA TYR A 477 -7.22 0.05 30.17
C TYR A 477 -8.04 0.15 28.88
N LEU A 478 -9.24 -0.42 28.83
CA LEU A 478 -10.18 -0.27 27.72
C LEU A 478 -10.98 1.04 27.85
N LYS A 479 -11.46 1.36 29.07
CA LYS A 479 -12.22 2.58 29.31
C LYS A 479 -11.42 3.85 29.06
N ASN A 480 -10.13 3.84 29.46
CA ASN A 480 -9.20 4.96 29.38
C ASN A 480 -8.25 4.86 28.17
N ASN A 481 -8.59 4.02 27.17
CA ASN A 481 -7.80 3.95 25.97
C ASN A 481 -7.82 5.28 25.22
N LYS A 482 -6.67 5.79 24.82
CA LYS A 482 -6.56 7.09 24.12
C LYS A 482 -7.24 7.10 22.76
N GLY A 483 -7.28 5.96 22.06
CA GLY A 483 -7.99 5.82 20.78
C GLY A 483 -9.53 5.70 20.94
N LYS A 484 -10.08 6.04 22.11
CA LYS A 484 -11.52 6.10 22.35
C LYS A 484 -12.06 7.47 22.02
N ASN A 485 -12.68 7.63 20.85
CA ASN A 485 -13.11 8.88 20.28
C ASN A 485 -14.60 8.86 19.97
N HIS A 486 -15.35 9.89 20.41
CA HIS A 486 -16.80 9.97 20.27
C HIS A 486 -17.22 11.21 19.50
N TYR A 487 -17.78 11.05 18.30
CA TYR A 487 -18.27 12.17 17.51
C TYR A 487 -19.79 12.27 17.46
N TYR A 488 -20.50 11.42 18.21
CA TYR A 488 -21.98 11.41 18.31
C TYR A 488 -22.66 11.34 16.93
N MET A 489 -22.01 10.70 15.96
CA MET A 489 -22.44 10.63 14.55
C MET A 489 -22.61 12.01 13.87
N LEU A 490 -22.12 13.09 14.43
CA LEU A 490 -22.33 14.44 13.89
C LEU A 490 -21.69 14.63 12.51
N PRO A 491 -20.44 14.21 12.26
CA PRO A 491 -19.86 14.26 10.91
C PRO A 491 -20.65 13.42 9.90
N LEU A 492 -21.12 12.24 10.30
CA LEU A 492 -21.95 11.35 9.49
C LEU A 492 -23.26 12.03 9.07
N LEU A 493 -23.96 12.66 10.02
CA LEU A 493 -25.22 13.39 9.76
C LEU A 493 -25.01 14.54 8.79
N LEU A 494 -23.95 15.35 8.94
CA LEU A 494 -23.62 16.39 7.97
C LEU A 494 -23.36 15.79 6.59
N GLY A 495 -22.58 14.73 6.49
CA GLY A 495 -22.32 14.04 5.22
C GLY A 495 -23.61 13.61 4.53
N ILE A 496 -24.55 12.99 5.26
CA ILE A 496 -25.86 12.57 4.75
C ILE A 496 -26.68 13.77 4.24
N ILE A 497 -26.73 14.86 5.02
CA ILE A 497 -27.41 16.12 4.59
C ILE A 497 -26.78 16.62 3.29
N GLY A 498 -25.44 16.63 3.20
CA GLY A 498 -24.72 17.08 2.01
C GLY A 498 -24.98 16.21 0.78
N ILE A 499 -25.08 14.89 0.93
CA ILE A 499 -25.42 13.95 -0.16
C ILE A 499 -26.78 14.31 -0.74
N PHE A 500 -27.82 14.39 0.10
CA PHE A 500 -29.17 14.72 -0.36
C PHE A 500 -29.24 16.11 -0.99
N PHE A 501 -28.57 17.07 -0.42
CA PHE A 501 -28.53 18.42 -0.95
C PHE A 501 -27.84 18.49 -2.32
N GLN A 502 -26.66 17.89 -2.45
CA GLN A 502 -25.95 17.85 -3.74
C GLN A 502 -26.73 17.07 -4.79
N PHE A 503 -27.35 15.92 -4.42
CA PHE A 503 -28.20 15.17 -5.32
C PHE A 503 -29.38 15.97 -5.86
N ALA A 504 -30.02 16.77 -4.99
CA ALA A 504 -31.16 17.60 -5.37
C ALA A 504 -30.75 18.80 -6.26
N ARG A 505 -29.56 19.40 -6.04
CA ARG A 505 -29.13 20.65 -6.67
C ARG A 505 -28.12 20.51 -7.81
N ASP A 506 -27.24 19.50 -7.75
CA ASP A 506 -26.18 19.21 -8.75
C ASP A 506 -25.99 17.69 -8.91
N LYS A 507 -26.91 17.05 -9.59
CA LYS A 507 -26.87 15.58 -9.83
C LYS A 507 -25.56 15.11 -10.47
N ARG A 508 -24.98 15.90 -11.39
CA ARG A 508 -23.72 15.56 -12.06
C ARG A 508 -22.54 15.63 -11.07
N GLY A 509 -22.48 16.69 -10.28
CA GLY A 509 -21.49 16.82 -9.24
C GLY A 509 -21.62 15.71 -8.18
N CYS A 510 -22.84 15.41 -7.76
CA CYS A 510 -23.11 14.32 -6.83
C CYS A 510 -22.62 12.95 -7.37
N TRP A 511 -22.87 12.66 -8.64
CA TRP A 511 -22.36 11.46 -9.29
C TRP A 511 -20.84 11.39 -9.33
N LEU A 512 -20.17 12.50 -9.64
CA LEU A 512 -18.70 12.57 -9.64
C LEU A 512 -18.12 12.33 -8.25
N THR A 513 -18.68 12.98 -7.22
CA THR A 513 -18.27 12.76 -5.83
C THR A 513 -18.51 11.31 -5.39
N PHE A 514 -19.69 10.75 -5.74
CA PHE A 514 -20.01 9.35 -5.46
C PHE A 514 -19.09 8.37 -6.20
N LEU A 515 -18.76 8.65 -7.46
CA LEU A 515 -17.86 7.80 -8.24
C LEU A 515 -16.46 7.76 -7.63
N MET A 516 -15.94 8.90 -7.19
CA MET A 516 -14.67 8.95 -6.47
C MET A 516 -14.75 8.24 -5.11
N PHE A 517 -15.80 8.48 -4.32
CA PHE A 517 -16.05 7.76 -3.08
C PHE A 517 -16.07 6.24 -3.28
N PHE A 518 -16.79 5.76 -4.32
CA PHE A 518 -16.88 4.35 -4.66
C PHE A 518 -15.54 3.77 -5.12
N MET A 519 -14.85 4.44 -6.04
CA MET A 519 -13.60 3.94 -6.64
C MET A 519 -12.45 3.89 -5.64
N THR A 520 -12.35 4.88 -4.74
CA THR A 520 -11.29 4.93 -3.72
C THR A 520 -11.68 4.26 -2.39
N GLY A 521 -12.82 3.59 -2.34
CA GLY A 521 -13.32 2.83 -1.19
C GLY A 521 -13.76 1.42 -1.60
N ILE A 522 -15.01 1.26 -1.98
CA ILE A 522 -15.64 -0.04 -2.25
C ILE A 522 -14.92 -0.81 -3.38
N ALA A 523 -14.50 -0.13 -4.43
CA ALA A 523 -13.75 -0.77 -5.52
C ALA A 523 -12.39 -1.32 -5.02
N ILE A 524 -11.75 -0.67 -4.05
CA ILE A 524 -10.52 -1.17 -3.41
C ILE A 524 -10.81 -2.44 -2.60
N VAL A 525 -11.92 -2.50 -1.85
CA VAL A 525 -12.34 -3.71 -1.13
C VAL A 525 -12.47 -4.89 -2.08
N ILE A 526 -13.14 -4.67 -3.22
CA ILE A 526 -13.32 -5.69 -4.27
C ILE A 526 -11.95 -6.13 -4.84
N TYR A 527 -11.08 -5.17 -5.14
CA TYR A 527 -9.77 -5.43 -5.74
C TYR A 527 -8.81 -6.16 -4.80
N LEU A 528 -8.71 -5.72 -3.55
CA LEU A 528 -7.80 -6.33 -2.57
C LEU A 528 -8.22 -7.75 -2.20
N ASN A 529 -9.52 -8.06 -2.23
CA ASN A 529 -10.06 -9.37 -1.89
C ASN A 529 -9.43 -9.98 -0.63
N GLN A 530 -9.41 -9.19 0.44
CA GLN A 530 -8.67 -9.50 1.67
C GLN A 530 -9.21 -10.75 2.35
N PRO A 531 -8.33 -11.72 2.69
CA PRO A 531 -8.69 -12.85 3.54
C PRO A 531 -8.87 -12.41 5.01
N PRO A 532 -9.42 -13.27 5.88
CA PRO A 532 -9.53 -13.00 7.32
C PRO A 532 -8.16 -12.80 8.01
N TYR A 533 -8.21 -12.33 9.25
CA TYR A 533 -7.03 -12.20 10.13
C TYR A 533 -5.88 -11.36 9.54
N GLN A 534 -6.22 -10.17 9.02
CA GLN A 534 -5.21 -9.21 8.58
C GLN A 534 -4.27 -8.86 9.74
N VAL A 535 -2.98 -8.74 9.45
CA VAL A 535 -1.92 -8.50 10.47
C VAL A 535 -1.95 -7.08 11.06
N ARG A 536 -2.55 -6.12 10.34
CA ARG A 536 -2.79 -4.74 10.81
C ARG A 536 -4.10 -4.21 10.27
N GLU A 537 -4.60 -3.12 10.86
CA GLU A 537 -5.74 -2.38 10.33
C GLU A 537 -5.42 -1.81 8.93
N ARG A 538 -6.42 -1.75 8.05
CA ARG A 538 -6.27 -1.40 6.63
C ARG A 538 -7.03 -0.14 6.22
N ASP A 539 -7.41 0.67 7.17
CA ASP A 539 -8.19 1.91 7.01
C ASP A 539 -7.52 2.92 6.06
N TYR A 540 -6.20 3.03 6.11
CA TYR A 540 -5.39 3.89 5.23
C TYR A 540 -5.61 3.64 3.74
N ALA A 541 -5.96 2.42 3.34
CA ALA A 541 -6.25 2.09 1.94
C ALA A 541 -7.50 2.81 1.41
N TYR A 542 -8.39 3.24 2.30
CA TYR A 542 -9.68 3.87 1.98
C TYR A 542 -9.71 5.39 2.22
N ALA A 543 -8.60 6.00 2.58
CA ALA A 543 -8.48 7.43 2.88
C ALA A 543 -9.06 8.32 1.76
N GLY A 544 -8.90 7.93 0.48
CA GLY A 544 -9.51 8.63 -0.65
C GLY A 544 -11.04 8.68 -0.59
N SER A 545 -11.70 7.60 -0.15
CA SER A 545 -13.15 7.55 0.05
C SER A 545 -13.60 8.52 1.14
N PHE A 546 -12.86 8.58 2.25
CA PHE A 546 -13.14 9.48 3.37
C PHE A 546 -12.93 10.95 2.97
N TYR A 547 -11.95 11.24 2.11
CA TYR A 547 -11.76 12.54 1.47
C TYR A 547 -13.02 12.99 0.71
N PHE A 548 -13.58 12.12 -0.14
CA PHE A 548 -14.76 12.48 -0.93
C PHE A 548 -16.05 12.51 -0.09
N PHE A 549 -16.16 11.77 1.00
CA PHE A 549 -17.23 11.92 1.95
C PHE A 549 -17.19 13.28 2.64
N SER A 550 -16.00 13.79 2.94
CA SER A 550 -15.80 15.11 3.56
C SER A 550 -16.24 16.27 2.65
N VAL A 551 -16.31 16.07 1.33
CA VAL A 551 -16.98 17.02 0.42
C VAL A 551 -18.44 17.22 0.81
N TRP A 552 -19.15 16.14 1.10
CA TRP A 552 -20.55 16.19 1.50
C TRP A 552 -20.72 16.79 2.91
N ILE A 553 -19.82 16.48 3.84
CA ILE A 553 -19.81 17.14 5.16
C ILE A 553 -19.75 18.65 4.99
N GLY A 554 -18.86 19.13 4.13
CA GLY A 554 -18.76 20.56 3.84
C GLY A 554 -20.03 21.13 3.22
N LEU A 555 -20.60 20.47 2.21
CA LEU A 555 -21.79 20.94 1.52
C LEU A 555 -23.05 21.03 2.40
N ALA A 556 -23.04 20.40 3.59
CA ALA A 556 -24.12 20.54 4.57
C ALA A 556 -24.28 22.00 5.05
N VAL A 557 -23.21 22.78 5.15
CA VAL A 557 -23.30 24.23 5.50
C VAL A 557 -24.11 24.97 4.45
N ALA A 558 -23.79 24.71 3.16
CA ALA A 558 -24.55 25.30 2.04
C ALA A 558 -26.02 24.84 2.04
N ALA A 559 -26.27 23.58 2.44
CA ALA A 559 -27.61 23.01 2.56
C ALA A 559 -28.43 23.78 3.66
N ILE A 560 -27.86 23.91 4.85
CA ILE A 560 -28.50 24.59 5.98
C ILE A 560 -28.76 26.05 5.59
N TYR A 561 -27.77 26.76 5.05
CA TYR A 561 -27.93 28.14 4.58
C TYR A 561 -29.07 28.27 3.56
N THR A 562 -29.05 27.44 2.50
CA THR A 562 -30.04 27.50 1.42
C THR A 562 -31.44 27.18 1.94
N TRP A 563 -31.58 26.16 2.78
CA TRP A 563 -32.85 25.76 3.37
C TRP A 563 -33.47 26.85 4.27
N VAL A 564 -32.67 27.51 5.11
CA VAL A 564 -33.11 28.62 5.93
C VAL A 564 -33.53 29.81 5.05
N MET A 565 -32.75 30.16 4.03
CA MET A 565 -33.06 31.25 3.12
C MET A 565 -34.35 31.01 2.33
N GLU A 566 -34.59 29.80 1.83
CA GLU A 566 -35.81 29.40 1.13
C GLU A 566 -37.07 29.54 2.05
N ARG A 567 -36.95 29.20 3.32
CA ARG A 567 -38.06 29.33 4.28
C ARG A 567 -38.35 30.80 4.62
N MET A 568 -37.33 31.62 4.62
CA MET A 568 -37.44 33.05 4.88
C MET A 568 -37.92 33.86 3.65
N GLU A 569 -37.99 33.23 2.46
CA GLU A 569 -38.47 33.87 1.20
C GLU A 569 -39.91 34.39 1.28
N ASN A 570 -40.73 33.80 2.13
CA ASN A 570 -42.13 34.20 2.32
C ASN A 570 -42.27 35.52 3.17
N ASP A 571 -41.20 35.91 3.88
CA ASP A 571 -41.21 37.17 4.65
C ASP A 571 -40.37 38.25 3.94
N LYS A 572 -41.06 39.12 3.22
CA LYS A 572 -40.47 40.24 2.43
C LYS A 572 -39.59 41.18 3.29
N SER A 573 -39.90 41.35 4.60
CA SER A 573 -39.16 42.20 5.49
C SER A 573 -37.78 41.67 5.87
N VAL A 574 -37.63 40.35 5.91
CA VAL A 574 -36.40 39.66 6.23
C VAL A 574 -35.52 39.45 5.00
N ARG A 575 -36.13 39.13 3.85
CA ARG A 575 -35.45 38.93 2.56
C ARG A 575 -34.65 40.16 2.11
N SER A 576 -35.09 41.36 2.43
CA SER A 576 -34.42 42.59 2.00
C SER A 576 -33.20 43.00 2.85
N ARG A 577 -32.99 42.41 4.04
CA ARG A 577 -31.90 42.77 4.96
C ARG A 577 -30.65 41.89 4.69
N GLU A 578 -29.65 42.48 4.09
CA GLU A 578 -28.35 41.81 3.82
C GLU A 578 -27.70 41.27 5.12
N SER A 579 -27.82 42.04 6.22
CA SER A 579 -27.31 41.64 7.54
C SER A 579 -27.89 40.31 8.05
N VAL A 580 -29.18 40.02 7.76
CA VAL A 580 -29.82 38.78 8.17
C VAL A 580 -29.26 37.63 7.36
N LYS A 581 -29.06 37.79 6.05
CA LYS A 581 -28.46 36.75 5.19
C LYS A 581 -27.05 36.41 5.63
N ILE A 582 -26.24 37.42 5.91
CA ILE A 582 -24.88 37.28 6.45
C ILE A 582 -24.92 36.55 7.81
N ALA A 583 -25.84 36.94 8.71
CA ALA A 583 -25.98 36.26 10.00
C ALA A 583 -26.34 34.79 9.88
N VAL A 584 -27.26 34.43 8.97
CA VAL A 584 -27.63 33.03 8.70
C VAL A 584 -26.44 32.21 8.15
N ALA A 585 -25.71 32.74 7.15
CA ALA A 585 -24.55 32.09 6.58
C ALA A 585 -23.44 31.88 7.61
N SER A 586 -23.20 32.94 8.44
CA SER A 586 -22.19 32.88 9.51
C SER A 586 -22.59 31.88 10.61
N ALA A 587 -23.86 31.92 11.05
CA ALA A 587 -24.34 30.98 12.07
C ALA A 587 -24.27 29.52 11.61
N ALA A 588 -24.69 29.22 10.36
CA ALA A 588 -24.58 27.90 9.79
C ALA A 588 -23.12 27.43 9.76
N THR A 589 -22.19 28.30 9.36
CA THR A 589 -20.76 28.01 9.33
C THR A 589 -20.20 27.74 10.73
N VAL A 590 -20.47 28.64 11.70
CA VAL A 590 -19.92 28.52 13.07
C VAL A 590 -20.45 27.27 13.78
N ILE A 591 -21.75 27.00 13.67
CA ILE A 591 -22.36 25.80 14.28
C ILE A 591 -21.71 24.53 13.70
N CYS A 592 -21.57 24.47 12.38
CA CYS A 592 -20.94 23.29 11.73
C CYS A 592 -19.43 23.19 12.02
N LEU A 593 -18.71 24.29 12.25
CA LEU A 593 -17.30 24.28 12.68
C LEU A 593 -17.10 23.64 14.07
N GLY A 594 -18.14 23.64 14.91
CA GLY A 594 -18.12 22.90 16.18
C GLY A 594 -17.83 21.41 16.01
N ILE A 595 -18.19 20.81 14.86
CA ILE A 595 -17.97 19.39 14.60
C ILE A 595 -16.50 19.06 14.36
N PRO A 596 -15.75 19.67 13.41
CA PRO A 596 -14.32 19.44 13.31
C PRO A 596 -13.55 19.89 14.57
N ALA A 597 -14.05 20.84 15.34
CA ALA A 597 -13.45 21.20 16.63
C ALA A 597 -13.60 20.07 17.66
N LEU A 598 -14.76 19.41 17.71
CA LEU A 598 -14.96 18.20 18.52
C LEU A 598 -14.01 17.09 18.07
N MET A 599 -13.93 16.80 16.77
CA MET A 599 -13.01 15.79 16.22
C MET A 599 -11.55 16.08 16.58
N ALA A 600 -11.14 17.36 16.53
CA ALA A 600 -9.80 17.76 16.94
C ALA A 600 -9.55 17.50 18.43
N ALA A 601 -10.53 17.79 19.28
CA ALA A 601 -10.40 17.57 20.73
C ALA A 601 -10.35 16.10 21.11
N GLU A 602 -11.17 15.27 20.48
CA GLU A 602 -11.22 13.82 20.73
C GLU A 602 -9.98 13.09 20.22
N ASN A 603 -9.45 13.46 19.05
CA ASN A 603 -8.36 12.76 18.39
C ASN A 603 -6.95 13.28 18.75
N TRP A 604 -6.82 14.35 19.54
CA TRP A 604 -5.50 14.94 19.76
C TRP A 604 -4.54 14.03 20.52
N ASP A 605 -5.00 13.36 21.55
CA ASP A 605 -4.17 12.61 22.50
C ASP A 605 -3.69 11.25 21.97
N ASP A 606 -4.39 10.67 20.99
CA ASP A 606 -3.95 9.44 20.32
C ASP A 606 -3.19 9.68 19.00
N HIS A 607 -3.32 10.87 18.40
CA HIS A 607 -2.59 11.27 17.19
C HIS A 607 -1.35 12.13 17.47
N ASP A 608 -1.15 12.61 18.69
CA ASP A 608 0.11 13.26 19.09
C ASP A 608 1.22 12.23 19.28
N ARG A 609 2.08 12.12 18.28
CA ARG A 609 3.21 11.19 18.26
C ARG A 609 4.54 11.88 18.56
N SER A 610 4.54 13.12 19.00
CA SER A 610 5.74 13.94 19.25
C SER A 610 6.72 13.33 20.27
N ASN A 611 6.27 12.37 21.08
CA ASN A 611 7.06 11.65 22.07
C ASN A 611 7.18 10.14 21.79
N ARG A 612 6.96 9.67 20.57
CA ARG A 612 6.98 8.25 20.22
C ARG A 612 8.36 7.85 19.68
N TYR A 613 9.14 7.12 20.49
CA TYR A 613 10.48 6.62 20.16
C TYR A 613 10.56 5.09 20.16
N THR A 614 9.47 4.38 20.41
CA THR A 614 9.44 2.95 20.72
C THR A 614 10.15 2.06 19.69
N ALA A 615 9.89 2.28 18.38
CA ALA A 615 10.44 1.45 17.31
C ALA A 615 11.98 1.57 17.25
N VAL A 616 12.50 2.79 17.32
CA VAL A 616 13.93 3.05 17.21
C VAL A 616 14.68 2.63 18.48
N GLU A 617 14.15 2.90 19.67
CA GLU A 617 14.75 2.46 20.91
C GLU A 617 14.79 0.92 21.04
N MET A 618 13.74 0.24 20.58
CA MET A 618 13.75 -1.22 20.49
C MET A 618 14.83 -1.70 19.52
N ALA A 619 14.98 -1.07 18.37
CA ALA A 619 16.02 -1.40 17.39
C ALA A 619 17.43 -1.20 17.96
N LYS A 620 17.69 -0.08 18.66
CA LYS A 620 18.96 0.19 19.35
C LYS A 620 19.26 -0.86 20.41
N ASN A 621 18.25 -1.27 21.19
CA ASN A 621 18.41 -2.31 22.22
C ASN A 621 18.77 -3.66 21.59
N TYR A 622 18.14 -4.05 20.49
CA TYR A 622 18.46 -5.29 19.77
C TYR A 622 19.88 -5.26 19.23
N LEU A 623 20.25 -4.21 18.50
CA LEU A 623 21.58 -4.08 17.91
C LEU A 623 22.69 -4.06 18.98
N ASN A 624 22.49 -3.34 20.07
CA ASN A 624 23.47 -3.25 21.17
C ASN A 624 23.57 -4.52 22.03
N SER A 625 22.58 -5.42 21.95
CA SER A 625 22.65 -6.71 22.65
C SER A 625 23.49 -7.76 21.91
N VAL A 626 23.89 -7.48 20.66
CA VAL A 626 24.69 -8.39 19.82
C VAL A 626 26.18 -8.11 20.03
N GLY A 627 26.98 -9.17 20.09
CA GLY A 627 28.46 -9.06 20.17
C GLY A 627 29.03 -8.39 18.89
N PRO A 628 30.31 -7.91 18.93
CA PRO A 628 30.96 -7.33 17.76
C PRO A 628 30.96 -8.27 16.57
N ASN A 629 30.64 -7.73 15.37
CA ASN A 629 30.50 -8.47 14.11
C ASN A 629 29.51 -9.67 14.19
N GLY A 630 28.54 -9.60 15.09
CA GLY A 630 27.56 -10.66 15.29
C GLY A 630 26.48 -10.67 14.22
N ILE A 631 25.68 -11.76 14.20
CA ILE A 631 24.55 -11.95 13.31
C ILE A 631 23.27 -11.88 14.14
N LEU A 632 22.39 -10.93 13.80
CA LEU A 632 21.07 -10.80 14.41
C LEU A 632 20.02 -11.42 13.49
N VAL A 633 19.42 -12.51 13.94
CA VAL A 633 18.37 -13.21 13.19
C VAL A 633 17.01 -12.61 13.54
N THR A 634 16.28 -12.14 12.53
CA THR A 634 14.95 -11.51 12.66
C THR A 634 13.90 -12.29 11.89
N HIS A 635 12.62 -11.98 12.13
CA HIS A 635 11.49 -12.63 11.46
C HIS A 635 10.36 -11.63 11.15
N GLY A 636 10.30 -11.16 9.90
CA GLY A 636 9.29 -10.23 9.40
C GLY A 636 9.70 -8.75 9.48
N ASP A 637 8.79 -7.89 9.03
CA ASP A 637 9.07 -6.49 8.72
C ASP A 637 9.28 -5.66 9.99
N ASN A 638 8.42 -5.80 10.99
CA ASN A 638 8.51 -5.03 12.24
C ASN A 638 9.75 -5.34 13.08
N ASP A 639 10.31 -6.55 12.94
CA ASP A 639 11.58 -6.89 13.57
C ASP A 639 12.78 -6.29 12.82
N THR A 640 12.66 -6.02 11.53
CA THR A 640 13.78 -5.75 10.62
C THR A 640 13.85 -4.29 10.19
N PHE A 641 12.76 -3.67 9.79
CA PHE A 641 12.78 -2.31 9.22
C PHE A 641 13.25 -1.22 10.20
N PRO A 642 12.89 -1.27 11.49
CA PRO A 642 13.48 -0.35 12.46
C PRO A 642 14.99 -0.55 12.65
N LEU A 643 15.49 -1.80 12.50
CA LEU A 643 16.93 -2.10 12.57
C LEU A 643 17.67 -1.54 11.35
N TRP A 644 17.12 -1.71 10.16
CA TRP A 644 17.68 -1.11 8.94
C TRP A 644 17.71 0.42 9.05
N TYR A 645 16.64 1.04 9.56
CA TYR A 645 16.65 2.48 9.82
C TYR A 645 17.79 2.87 10.78
N ALA A 646 17.92 2.18 11.90
CA ALA A 646 18.96 2.49 12.90
C ALA A 646 20.38 2.33 12.32
N GLN A 647 20.63 1.30 11.49
CA GLN A 647 21.92 1.10 10.84
C GLN A 647 22.16 2.09 9.69
N GLU A 648 21.19 2.22 8.77
CA GLU A 648 21.40 2.96 7.52
C GLU A 648 21.32 4.48 7.70
N VAL A 649 20.56 4.96 8.66
CA VAL A 649 20.33 6.40 8.90
C VAL A 649 21.15 6.89 10.09
N GLU A 650 21.00 6.24 11.24
CA GLU A 650 21.66 6.69 12.49
C GLU A 650 23.05 6.07 12.69
N ASN A 651 23.50 5.17 11.82
CA ASN A 651 24.79 4.46 11.88
C ASN A 651 25.02 3.68 13.20
N ILE A 652 23.96 3.08 13.75
CA ILE A 652 24.01 2.29 14.97
C ILE A 652 24.43 0.86 14.64
N ARG A 653 25.58 0.42 15.17
CA ARG A 653 26.11 -0.94 15.03
C ARG A 653 26.11 -1.46 13.57
N PRO A 654 26.76 -0.74 12.64
CA PRO A 654 26.87 -1.15 11.23
C PRO A 654 27.71 -2.44 11.03
N ASP A 655 28.38 -2.92 12.09
CA ASP A 655 29.11 -4.18 12.16
C ASP A 655 28.20 -5.41 12.30
N VAL A 656 26.97 -5.22 12.78
CA VAL A 656 26.02 -6.33 13.01
C VAL A 656 25.31 -6.70 11.72
N ARG A 657 25.35 -7.99 11.32
CA ARG A 657 24.61 -8.49 10.17
C ARG A 657 23.17 -8.83 10.58
N ILE A 658 22.20 -8.23 9.90
CA ILE A 658 20.79 -8.58 10.07
C ILE A 658 20.40 -9.63 9.01
N ALA A 659 19.90 -10.77 9.48
CA ALA A 659 19.44 -11.88 8.64
C ALA A 659 17.95 -12.14 8.89
N ASN A 660 17.08 -11.69 7.98
CA ASN A 660 15.64 -11.88 8.11
C ASN A 660 15.23 -13.24 7.56
N THR A 661 14.71 -14.12 8.40
CA THR A 661 14.30 -15.49 8.03
C THR A 661 13.12 -15.54 7.07
N SER A 662 12.25 -14.54 7.06
CA SER A 662 11.17 -14.43 6.05
C SER A 662 11.74 -14.13 4.66
N LEU A 663 12.77 -13.28 4.58
CA LEU A 663 13.44 -12.91 3.34
C LEU A 663 14.48 -13.93 2.87
N LEU A 664 15.08 -14.72 3.77
CA LEU A 664 16.00 -15.83 3.42
C LEU A 664 15.34 -16.95 2.61
N GLY A 665 14.03 -16.92 2.43
CA GLY A 665 13.33 -17.74 1.42
C GLY A 665 13.53 -17.24 -0.01
N THR A 666 14.14 -16.09 -0.24
CA THR A 666 14.32 -15.47 -1.56
C THR A 666 15.77 -15.50 -2.02
N ASP A 667 15.98 -15.63 -3.32
CA ASP A 667 17.30 -15.68 -3.95
C ASP A 667 18.10 -14.39 -3.72
N TRP A 668 17.45 -13.24 -3.85
CA TRP A 668 18.09 -11.95 -3.73
C TRP A 668 18.62 -11.66 -2.31
N HIS A 669 17.90 -12.07 -1.26
CA HIS A 669 18.34 -11.83 0.11
C HIS A 669 19.51 -12.76 0.50
N ILE A 670 19.49 -13.99 -0.01
CA ILE A 670 20.63 -14.92 0.11
C ILE A 670 21.88 -14.32 -0.54
N ASP A 671 21.75 -13.75 -1.74
CA ASP A 671 22.86 -13.06 -2.41
C ASP A 671 23.38 -11.88 -1.58
N GLN A 672 22.48 -11.09 -0.98
CA GLN A 672 22.89 -9.99 -0.08
C GLN A 672 23.69 -10.50 1.12
N MET A 673 23.37 -11.64 1.69
CA MET A 673 24.13 -12.22 2.79
C MET A 673 25.58 -12.56 2.39
N LYS A 674 25.83 -12.78 1.11
CA LYS A 674 27.17 -13.08 0.55
C LYS A 674 27.98 -11.83 0.18
N TRP A 675 27.44 -10.62 0.40
CA TRP A 675 28.16 -9.38 0.17
C TRP A 675 28.60 -8.73 1.48
N ALA A 676 29.63 -7.88 1.42
CA ALA A 676 29.90 -6.93 2.49
C ALA A 676 28.80 -5.87 2.49
N VAL A 677 28.24 -5.59 3.67
CA VAL A 677 27.22 -4.55 3.86
C VAL A 677 27.63 -3.70 5.03
N ASN A 678 27.76 -2.40 4.84
CA ASN A 678 28.29 -1.46 5.81
C ASN A 678 29.67 -1.93 6.34
N GLU A 679 29.83 -2.16 7.65
CA GLU A 679 31.06 -2.69 8.27
C GLU A 679 31.02 -4.22 8.46
N SER A 680 29.92 -4.88 8.11
CA SER A 680 29.76 -6.32 8.24
C SER A 680 30.34 -7.09 7.04
N ALA A 681 31.17 -8.09 7.31
CA ALA A 681 31.74 -8.97 6.30
C ALA A 681 30.67 -9.86 5.64
N PRO A 682 30.91 -10.41 4.43
CA PRO A 682 30.06 -11.44 3.83
C PRO A 682 29.91 -12.63 4.80
N LEU A 683 28.70 -13.23 4.82
CA LEU A 683 28.50 -14.49 5.53
C LEU A 683 29.04 -15.66 4.72
N ASP A 684 29.66 -16.63 5.40
CA ASP A 684 30.22 -17.84 4.82
C ASP A 684 29.10 -18.83 4.44
N LEU A 685 28.33 -18.49 3.40
CA LEU A 685 27.31 -19.37 2.83
C LEU A 685 27.90 -20.15 1.64
N THR A 686 27.81 -21.46 1.70
CA THR A 686 28.50 -22.35 0.76
C THR A 686 27.61 -22.89 -0.34
N VAL A 687 26.28 -22.82 -0.19
CA VAL A 687 25.31 -23.22 -1.22
C VAL A 687 25.38 -22.29 -2.44
N GLY A 688 25.47 -22.87 -3.63
CA GLY A 688 25.67 -22.14 -4.89
C GLY A 688 24.37 -21.54 -5.46
N PRO A 689 24.47 -20.51 -6.35
CA PRO A 689 23.30 -19.80 -6.89
C PRO A 689 22.27 -20.74 -7.56
N ARG A 690 22.70 -21.75 -8.31
CA ARG A 690 21.80 -22.69 -8.97
C ARG A 690 20.91 -23.49 -8.03
N GLN A 691 21.26 -23.58 -6.73
CA GLN A 691 20.51 -24.32 -5.73
C GLN A 691 19.51 -23.47 -4.96
N TYR A 692 19.53 -22.13 -5.12
CA TYR A 692 18.59 -21.23 -4.46
C TYR A 692 17.90 -20.22 -5.37
N LEU A 693 18.13 -20.24 -6.68
CA LEU A 693 17.35 -19.42 -7.61
C LEU A 693 15.85 -19.53 -7.32
N TYR A 694 15.11 -18.49 -7.66
CA TYR A 694 13.65 -18.47 -7.52
C TYR A 694 13.01 -19.74 -8.12
N GLY A 695 12.17 -20.40 -7.35
CA GLY A 695 11.55 -21.68 -7.74
C GLY A 695 12.42 -22.92 -7.51
N THR A 696 13.67 -22.77 -7.02
CA THR A 696 14.56 -23.92 -6.73
C THR A 696 14.68 -24.10 -5.22
N ASN A 697 14.48 -25.33 -4.74
CA ASN A 697 14.60 -25.69 -3.32
C ASN A 697 13.78 -24.82 -2.37
N GLU A 698 12.59 -24.40 -2.80
CA GLU A 698 11.64 -23.72 -1.91
C GLU A 698 11.32 -24.59 -0.69
N TYR A 699 11.29 -25.90 -0.92
CA TYR A 699 11.20 -26.94 0.10
C TYR A 699 12.23 -28.02 -0.19
N VAL A 700 13.00 -28.43 0.82
CA VAL A 700 14.01 -29.49 0.74
C VAL A 700 13.56 -30.67 1.58
N HIS A 701 13.43 -31.83 0.96
CA HIS A 701 12.95 -33.03 1.63
C HIS A 701 13.98 -33.57 2.64
N ILE A 702 13.47 -34.05 3.77
CA ILE A 702 14.27 -34.72 4.80
C ILE A 702 14.11 -36.22 4.59
N TYR A 703 15.20 -36.88 4.21
CA TYR A 703 15.22 -38.32 3.96
C TYR A 703 16.09 -39.04 5.00
N ASP A 704 15.53 -39.18 6.20
CA ASP A 704 16.20 -39.77 7.37
C ASP A 704 15.87 -41.26 7.49
N THR A 705 16.76 -42.11 6.97
CA THR A 705 16.58 -43.57 6.99
C THR A 705 17.34 -44.29 8.10
N ARG A 706 18.24 -43.58 8.83
CA ARG A 706 19.19 -44.28 9.71
C ARG A 706 19.14 -43.79 11.19
N ASP A 707 18.36 -42.82 11.52
CA ASP A 707 18.29 -42.19 12.88
C ASP A 707 19.70 -41.95 13.49
N THR A 708 20.64 -41.52 12.65
CA THR A 708 22.06 -41.38 13.00
C THR A 708 22.42 -39.90 13.11
N VAL A 709 23.31 -39.55 14.03
CA VAL A 709 23.85 -38.19 14.19
C VAL A 709 25.01 -37.98 13.21
N PHE A 710 24.98 -36.89 12.45
CA PHE A 710 26.01 -36.52 11.49
C PHE A 710 26.62 -35.15 11.80
N MET A 711 27.86 -34.95 11.36
CA MET A 711 28.43 -33.60 11.30
C MET A 711 27.63 -32.77 10.31
N LEU A 712 27.19 -31.56 10.73
CA LEU A 712 26.38 -30.70 9.86
C LEU A 712 27.15 -30.31 8.60
N SER A 713 28.44 -30.03 8.69
CA SER A 713 29.31 -29.74 7.55
C SER A 713 29.36 -30.84 6.50
N ASP A 714 29.35 -32.12 6.93
CA ASP A 714 29.31 -33.27 6.00
C ASP A 714 27.97 -33.38 5.29
N VAL A 715 26.87 -33.15 6.00
CA VAL A 715 25.52 -33.14 5.43
C VAL A 715 25.38 -32.02 4.38
N MET A 716 25.86 -30.81 4.68
CA MET A 716 25.85 -29.72 3.74
C MET A 716 26.77 -29.92 2.54
N ARG A 717 27.91 -30.62 2.75
CA ARG A 717 28.78 -31.02 1.64
C ARG A 717 28.07 -31.99 0.68
N ILE A 718 27.33 -33.00 1.18
CA ILE A 718 26.53 -33.92 0.38
C ILE A 718 25.41 -33.18 -0.32
N PHE A 719 24.67 -32.31 0.35
CA PHE A 719 23.61 -31.47 -0.25
C PHE A 719 24.12 -30.70 -1.48
N ARG A 720 25.34 -30.16 -1.42
CA ARG A 720 25.93 -29.40 -2.52
C ARG A 720 26.40 -30.27 -3.70
N HIS A 721 26.53 -31.57 -3.50
CA HIS A 721 27.05 -32.43 -4.56
C HIS A 721 26.02 -32.63 -5.67
N PRO A 722 26.35 -32.35 -6.94
CA PRO A 722 25.39 -32.37 -8.04
C PRO A 722 24.69 -33.70 -8.28
N ASP A 723 25.38 -34.85 -7.97
CA ASP A 723 24.85 -36.19 -8.15
C ASP A 723 24.09 -36.72 -6.92
N ALA A 724 24.13 -36.03 -5.79
CA ALA A 724 23.41 -36.43 -4.57
C ALA A 724 21.95 -35.97 -4.62
N LYS A 725 21.16 -36.67 -5.43
CA LYS A 725 19.74 -36.35 -5.64
C LYS A 725 18.84 -37.50 -5.21
N LEU A 726 17.64 -37.19 -4.75
CA LEU A 726 16.60 -38.16 -4.41
C LEU A 726 15.55 -38.22 -5.52
N PRO A 727 15.21 -39.39 -6.07
CA PRO A 727 14.12 -39.53 -7.02
C PRO A 727 12.78 -39.47 -6.31
N LEU A 728 11.91 -38.55 -6.72
CA LEU A 728 10.50 -38.53 -6.29
C LEU A 728 9.68 -39.57 -7.08
N THR A 729 8.49 -39.90 -6.60
CA THR A 729 7.52 -40.79 -7.29
C THR A 729 7.16 -40.33 -8.70
N SER A 730 7.30 -39.06 -8.98
CA SER A 730 7.13 -38.43 -10.30
C SER A 730 8.33 -38.67 -11.26
N GLY A 731 9.42 -39.27 -10.78
CA GLY A 731 10.68 -39.43 -11.53
C GLY A 731 11.58 -38.18 -11.50
N ARG A 732 11.15 -37.07 -10.90
CA ARG A 732 11.97 -35.84 -10.73
C ARG A 732 13.05 -36.07 -9.67
N MET A 733 14.28 -35.68 -9.99
CA MET A 733 15.40 -35.69 -9.03
C MET A 733 15.42 -34.38 -8.23
N VAL A 734 15.46 -34.49 -6.91
CA VAL A 734 15.45 -33.32 -5.99
C VAL A 734 16.61 -33.38 -5.00
N ASP A 735 17.01 -32.20 -4.51
CA ASP A 735 17.97 -32.11 -3.41
C ASP A 735 17.29 -32.56 -2.10
N TYR A 736 18.05 -33.11 -1.16
CA TYR A 736 17.54 -33.61 0.11
C TYR A 736 18.53 -33.45 1.25
N ILE A 737 18.03 -33.47 2.48
CA ILE A 737 18.82 -33.53 3.72
C ILE A 737 18.74 -34.99 4.25
N MET A 738 19.89 -35.59 4.53
CA MET A 738 19.98 -37.02 4.82
C MET A 738 19.75 -37.40 6.28
N SER A 739 19.59 -36.43 7.18
CA SER A 739 19.40 -36.68 8.62
C SER A 739 18.58 -35.59 9.30
N ARG A 740 18.08 -35.91 10.47
CA ARG A 740 17.39 -34.96 11.39
C ARG A 740 18.25 -34.56 12.58
N LYS A 741 19.41 -35.24 12.79
CA LYS A 741 20.25 -35.05 13.96
C LYS A 741 21.65 -34.64 13.53
N PHE A 742 22.09 -33.51 14.03
CA PHE A 742 23.37 -32.93 13.66
C PHE A 742 24.18 -32.53 14.90
N ILE A 743 25.50 -32.53 14.74
CA ILE A 743 26.45 -31.94 15.63
C ILE A 743 27.25 -30.86 14.89
N VAL A 744 27.51 -29.76 15.60
CA VAL A 744 28.33 -28.64 15.16
C VAL A 744 29.49 -28.50 16.16
N PRO A 745 30.76 -28.62 15.76
CA PRO A 745 31.90 -28.44 16.64
C PRO A 745 31.96 -27.02 17.18
N VAL A 746 32.28 -26.88 18.43
CA VAL A 746 32.49 -25.55 19.05
C VAL A 746 33.98 -25.21 19.03
N ASN A 747 34.27 -24.04 18.42
CA ASN A 747 35.63 -23.48 18.50
C ASN A 747 35.80 -22.74 19.83
N LYS A 748 36.34 -23.45 20.81
CA LYS A 748 36.56 -22.93 22.20
C LYS A 748 37.42 -21.68 22.21
N GLU A 749 38.46 -21.64 21.37
CA GLU A 749 39.34 -20.48 21.24
C GLU A 749 38.57 -19.23 20.81
N ASN A 750 37.67 -19.36 19.81
CA ASN A 750 36.80 -18.27 19.36
C ASN A 750 35.80 -17.84 20.43
N VAL A 751 35.23 -18.76 21.20
CA VAL A 751 34.31 -18.44 22.30
C VAL A 751 34.97 -17.50 23.32
N ILE A 752 36.23 -17.78 23.67
CA ILE A 752 37.00 -16.95 24.60
C ILE A 752 37.46 -15.67 23.92
N LYS A 753 38.01 -15.74 22.69
CA LYS A 753 38.54 -14.60 21.94
C LYS A 753 37.49 -13.51 21.72
N TYR A 754 36.28 -13.87 21.42
CA TYR A 754 35.18 -12.94 21.20
C TYR A 754 34.37 -12.59 22.45
N GLY A 755 34.80 -13.05 23.63
CA GLY A 755 34.20 -12.71 24.90
C GLY A 755 32.79 -13.30 25.11
N ILE A 756 32.44 -14.39 24.40
CA ILE A 756 31.14 -15.07 24.55
C ILE A 756 31.09 -15.68 25.99
N LEU A 757 32.19 -16.26 26.45
CA LEU A 757 32.40 -16.66 27.82
C LEU A 757 33.76 -16.16 28.31
N ASP A 758 33.81 -15.81 29.60
CA ASP A 758 35.09 -15.48 30.25
C ASP A 758 35.99 -16.74 30.31
N LYS A 759 37.29 -16.53 30.12
CA LYS A 759 38.30 -17.61 30.13
C LYS A 759 38.20 -18.51 31.36
N LYS A 760 37.75 -18.01 32.50
CA LYS A 760 37.55 -18.81 33.74
C LYS A 760 36.47 -19.89 33.58
N TYR A 761 35.65 -19.85 32.55
CA TYR A 761 34.62 -20.84 32.23
C TYR A 761 34.96 -21.70 31.00
N GLU A 762 36.22 -21.72 30.56
CA GLU A 762 36.69 -22.48 29.40
C GLU A 762 36.34 -23.98 29.49
N ASP A 763 36.46 -24.56 30.69
CA ASP A 763 36.11 -25.96 30.94
C ASP A 763 34.62 -26.28 30.81
N MET A 764 33.76 -25.28 30.85
CA MET A 764 32.30 -25.41 30.66
C MET A 764 31.89 -25.35 29.20
N ILE A 765 32.78 -25.00 28.27
CA ILE A 765 32.48 -24.91 26.84
C ILE A 765 32.36 -26.33 26.30
N PRO A 766 31.20 -26.73 25.76
CA PRO A 766 31.01 -28.05 25.15
C PRO A 766 31.90 -28.22 23.92
N ASP A 767 32.23 -29.46 23.58
CA ASP A 767 33.00 -29.76 22.36
C ASP A 767 32.14 -29.63 21.08
N TYR A 768 30.82 -29.75 21.20
CA TYR A 768 29.88 -29.63 20.11
C TYR A 768 28.48 -29.21 20.59
N ILE A 769 27.73 -28.59 19.69
CA ILE A 769 26.29 -28.29 19.84
C ILE A 769 25.50 -29.33 19.06
N THR A 770 24.39 -29.81 19.63
CA THR A 770 23.47 -30.73 18.94
C THR A 770 22.26 -29.98 18.41
N LEU A 771 21.93 -30.24 17.14
CA LEU A 771 20.74 -29.73 16.50
C LEU A 771 19.84 -30.90 16.11
N ASN A 772 18.54 -30.78 16.40
CA ASN A 772 17.56 -31.82 16.09
C ASN A 772 16.35 -31.22 15.36
N ILE A 773 16.01 -31.78 14.21
CA ILE A 773 14.77 -31.46 13.50
C ILE A 773 13.66 -32.37 14.05
N PRO A 774 12.49 -31.81 14.44
CA PRO A 774 11.37 -32.60 14.96
C PRO A 774 10.91 -33.71 14.00
N LYS A 775 10.50 -34.87 14.52
CA LYS A 775 10.10 -36.03 13.72
C LYS A 775 8.89 -35.78 12.81
N GLY A 776 8.00 -34.85 13.14
CA GLY A 776 6.82 -34.51 12.34
C GLY A 776 7.07 -33.53 11.17
N LYS A 777 8.32 -33.12 10.96
CA LYS A 777 8.68 -32.16 9.92
C LYS A 777 9.35 -32.87 8.75
N ASP A 778 8.69 -32.98 7.59
CA ASP A 778 9.17 -33.78 6.47
C ASP A 778 9.99 -32.99 5.43
N TYR A 779 10.04 -31.69 5.56
CA TYR A 779 10.83 -30.80 4.70
C TYR A 779 11.37 -29.59 5.49
N LEU A 780 12.43 -29.01 4.97
CA LEU A 780 12.94 -27.71 5.35
C LEU A 780 12.52 -26.66 4.34
N THR A 781 12.21 -25.47 4.80
CA THR A 781 12.09 -24.31 3.93
C THR A 781 13.47 -23.85 3.44
N LYS A 782 13.52 -23.10 2.36
CA LYS A 782 14.78 -22.51 1.86
C LYS A 782 15.52 -21.72 2.95
N SER A 783 14.81 -20.92 3.74
CA SER A 783 15.41 -20.15 4.85
C SER A 783 16.03 -21.04 5.92
N GLU A 784 15.39 -22.15 6.28
CA GLU A 784 15.94 -23.10 7.25
C GLU A 784 17.17 -23.84 6.70
N LEU A 785 17.18 -24.15 5.40
CA LEU A 785 18.36 -24.69 4.72
C LEU A 785 19.55 -23.72 4.86
N PHE A 786 19.33 -22.44 4.60
CA PHE A 786 20.40 -21.44 4.70
C PHE A 786 20.86 -21.19 6.15
N MET A 787 19.97 -21.30 7.12
CA MET A 787 20.37 -21.30 8.54
C MET A 787 21.24 -22.51 8.88
N LEU A 788 20.97 -23.71 8.33
CA LEU A 788 21.84 -24.86 8.49
C LEU A 788 23.19 -24.68 7.77
N ASP A 789 23.20 -24.11 6.56
CA ASP A 789 24.45 -23.80 5.84
C ASP A 789 25.31 -22.81 6.63
N LEU A 790 24.72 -21.76 7.17
CA LEU A 790 25.43 -20.80 8.04
C LEU A 790 26.01 -21.44 9.28
N LEU A 791 25.27 -22.33 9.95
CA LEU A 791 25.72 -23.02 11.16
C LEU A 791 26.76 -24.12 10.87
N SER A 792 26.92 -24.53 9.62
CA SER A 792 27.84 -25.58 9.20
C SER A 792 29.27 -25.12 8.97
N ASN A 793 29.49 -23.77 8.89
CA ASN A 793 30.78 -23.15 8.52
C ASN A 793 31.43 -22.29 9.66
#